data_ee661b2447885f129eb63bed422d05b5
#
_entry.id   ee661b2447885f129eb63bed422d05b5
#
_cell.length_a   1.000
_cell.length_b   1.000
_cell.length_c   1.000
_cell.angle_alpha   90.00
_cell.angle_beta   90.00
_cell.angle_gamma   90.00
#
_symmetry.space_group_name_H-M   'P 1'
#
loop_
_entity.id
_entity.type
_entity.pdbx_description
1 polymer ?
#
loop_
_entity_poly.entity_id
_entity_poly.type
_entity_poly.pdbx_seq_one_letter_code
_entity_poly.pdbx_strand_id
1 'polypeptide(L)'
;MDFSIFTIFIKRDIVKFIRIHMVGKLKLLVLSVLFASTYAFSQSGLGTLKGTIKDESTGQGIELCKVLLKQGESIKSGASTDASGKFQIDGVPPGTYDLHFSNAISGYNMSVMTGVSISPDRITFLDNLTLSKKVKDEQEVKVVVYKVPLIDKNGGASGATVTREDINRMPVRSAEGVARSVGGVNSNEGSGAISVRGSRSDGTYYYIDGIKVRGSANIPKSALEEVSVITGGVPANYGDVTGGIISITTRGPSAVYFGSIEGVSSGLYFKGADPDGYDGKVFGLDKYGYNLIEGMLSGPLWMQRDSTGKKTKPRLGFLVSANMTDQLDGRPLAGGGYRIKKEVRDELLANPLRPNSTGFGTFNNALFLRESDFEKVPWRMNARNTVYSGQAKIDVNTGPSVNLQFGASMNYSQGSSYTYGGSLLNFSNFGYNKNYDYRVFGRLTQRFNNDREGSSSKIKSALYSLMVDYSKSFSESYDPKHQFNLFNYGYVGKFVTTRRPSYTFNDATQMYVHDGFKDLEVAFTPSETNSALAAITTQYYNIYEGDPLGHYENLTQINQGNALRNGDSPQSVYGIWSNIGSPYNGFGKFENDQFRVTGAGSVIIGDHSISLGFEYEQRVDRGWSSGDFGPTGIWNIARQLTNFHIKELD
;
A
#
# COMPACT_ATOMS: atom_id res chain seq x y z
N MET A 1 -20.19 35.47 17.61
CA MET A 1 -18.78 35.84 17.85
C MET A 1 -17.94 35.09 16.83
N ASP A 2 -17.29 35.81 15.94
CA ASP A 2 -16.81 35.32 14.63
C ASP A 2 -15.65 34.32 14.70
N PHE A 3 -15.92 33.08 14.31
CA PHE A 3 -14.94 31.99 14.23
C PHE A 3 -13.90 32.19 13.09
N SER A 4 -14.09 33.15 12.22
CA SER A 4 -13.19 33.41 11.06
C SER A 4 -11.85 34.02 11.45
N ILE A 5 -11.79 34.81 12.53
CA ILE A 5 -10.55 35.48 12.98
C ILE A 5 -9.60 34.52 13.68
N PHE A 6 -10.12 33.50 14.40
CA PHE A 6 -9.30 32.52 15.11
C PHE A 6 -8.56 31.59 14.15
N THR A 7 -9.17 31.28 13.01
CA THR A 7 -8.55 30.40 11.97
C THR A 7 -7.41 31.09 11.22
N ILE A 8 -7.44 32.42 11.06
CA ILE A 8 -6.39 33.17 10.37
C ILE A 8 -5.15 33.36 11.26
N PHE A 9 -5.32 33.53 12.58
CA PHE A 9 -4.20 33.64 13.52
C PHE A 9 -3.43 32.32 13.67
N ILE A 10 -4.11 31.22 13.78
CA ILE A 10 -3.47 29.89 13.89
C ILE A 10 -2.69 29.53 12.63
N LYS A 11 -3.20 29.82 11.43
CA LYS A 11 -2.45 29.60 10.18
C LYS A 11 -1.18 30.44 10.07
N ARG A 12 -1.20 31.65 10.55
CA ARG A 12 -0.05 32.58 10.42
C ARG A 12 1.09 32.24 11.39
N ASP A 13 0.78 31.80 12.59
CA ASP A 13 1.79 31.41 13.59
C ASP A 13 2.36 30.02 13.33
N ILE A 14 1.57 29.07 12.85
CA ILE A 14 2.05 27.76 12.42
C ILE A 14 3.01 27.89 11.22
N VAL A 15 2.71 28.72 10.24
CA VAL A 15 3.58 28.95 9.08
C VAL A 15 4.88 29.65 9.48
N LYS A 16 4.85 30.59 10.42
CA LYS A 16 6.06 31.22 10.98
C LYS A 16 6.89 30.25 11.82
N PHE A 17 6.26 29.44 12.65
CA PHE A 17 6.93 28.42 13.48
C PHE A 17 7.60 27.35 12.62
N ILE A 18 6.92 26.88 11.57
CA ILE A 18 7.48 25.92 10.60
C ILE A 18 8.65 26.56 9.83
N ARG A 19 8.55 27.82 9.42
CA ARG A 19 9.62 28.51 8.65
C ARG A 19 10.90 28.74 9.48
N ILE A 20 10.79 29.13 10.73
CA ILE A 20 11.94 29.37 11.61
C ILE A 20 12.61 28.06 12.05
N HIS A 21 11.84 27.02 12.38
CA HIS A 21 12.38 25.71 12.77
C HIS A 21 12.95 24.93 11.59
N MET A 22 12.36 25.02 10.39
CA MET A 22 12.88 24.36 9.20
C MET A 22 14.21 24.97 8.72
N VAL A 23 14.33 26.28 8.68
CA VAL A 23 15.56 26.94 8.21
C VAL A 23 16.72 26.76 9.19
N GLY A 24 16.45 26.78 10.50
CA GLY A 24 17.46 26.48 11.52
C GLY A 24 17.92 25.01 11.48
N LYS A 25 16.99 24.06 11.37
CA LYS A 25 17.29 22.63 11.25
C LYS A 25 17.96 22.28 9.92
N LEU A 26 17.60 22.95 8.82
CA LEU A 26 18.25 22.76 7.52
C LEU A 26 19.69 23.24 7.52
N LYS A 27 20.02 24.36 8.17
CA LYS A 27 21.40 24.82 8.36
C LYS A 27 22.21 23.89 9.24
N LEU A 28 21.63 23.36 10.32
CA LEU A 28 22.27 22.36 11.18
C LEU A 28 22.47 21.02 10.45
N LEU A 29 21.50 20.61 9.63
CA LEU A 29 21.58 19.40 8.80
C LEU A 29 22.69 19.49 7.75
N VAL A 30 22.80 20.65 7.06
CA VAL A 30 23.87 20.88 6.08
C VAL A 30 25.25 20.89 6.76
N LEU A 31 25.34 21.43 7.97
CA LEU A 31 26.59 21.47 8.73
C LEU A 31 26.93 20.07 9.29
N SER A 32 25.96 19.27 9.73
CA SER A 32 26.17 17.92 10.23
C SER A 32 26.50 16.92 9.11
N VAL A 33 25.96 17.11 7.90
CA VAL A 33 26.32 16.31 6.70
C VAL A 33 27.77 16.57 6.26
N LEU A 34 28.30 17.77 6.48
CA LEU A 34 29.71 18.08 6.24
C LEU A 34 30.67 17.46 7.28
N PHE A 35 30.20 17.13 8.48
CA PHE A 35 31.04 16.56 9.56
C PHE A 35 30.87 15.03 9.75
N ALA A 36 29.83 14.40 9.17
CA ALA A 36 29.52 12.98 9.36
C ALA A 36 30.09 12.06 8.26
N SER A 37 31.14 12.47 7.56
CA SER A 37 31.74 11.69 6.45
C SER A 37 32.60 10.50 6.87
N THR A 38 32.45 9.99 8.07
CA THR A 38 33.14 8.76 8.51
C THR A 38 32.09 7.72 8.92
N TYR A 39 31.98 6.63 8.10
CA TYR A 39 31.18 5.41 8.29
C TYR A 39 29.70 5.47 7.85
N ALA A 40 29.44 5.34 6.54
CA ALA A 40 28.10 4.99 6.07
C ALA A 40 28.16 4.14 4.79
N PHE A 41 27.42 3.03 4.77
CA PHE A 41 27.12 2.22 3.59
C PHE A 41 25.75 2.59 3.07
N SER A 42 25.59 2.83 1.76
CA SER A 42 24.32 3.26 1.19
C SER A 42 24.02 2.62 -0.15
N GLN A 43 22.72 2.48 -0.42
CA GLN A 43 22.16 2.04 -1.69
C GLN A 43 22.07 3.21 -2.66
N SER A 44 22.56 3.02 -3.91
CA SER A 44 22.43 4.04 -4.95
C SER A 44 21.14 3.90 -5.76
N GLY A 45 20.53 2.71 -5.77
CA GLY A 45 19.45 2.37 -6.68
C GLY A 45 19.85 2.42 -8.15
N LEU A 46 21.16 2.42 -8.43
CA LEU A 46 21.75 2.45 -9.77
C LEU A 46 22.50 1.13 -10.01
N GLY A 47 22.47 0.64 -11.27
CA GLY A 47 23.18 -0.59 -11.63
C GLY A 47 24.55 -0.32 -12.23
N THR A 48 25.33 -1.39 -12.34
CA THR A 48 26.64 -1.42 -13.01
C THR A 48 26.64 -2.43 -14.14
N LEU A 49 27.20 -2.06 -15.29
CA LEU A 49 27.40 -2.96 -16.43
C LEU A 49 28.88 -3.25 -16.59
N LYS A 50 29.24 -4.53 -16.68
CA LYS A 50 30.63 -4.99 -16.95
C LYS A 50 30.62 -5.96 -18.11
N GLY A 51 31.71 -5.98 -18.88
CA GLY A 51 31.87 -6.94 -19.94
C GLY A 51 33.30 -6.95 -20.52
N THR A 52 33.53 -7.89 -21.45
CA THR A 52 34.78 -8.01 -22.17
C THR A 52 34.47 -8.18 -23.65
N ILE A 53 35.07 -7.33 -24.48
CA ILE A 53 34.95 -7.36 -25.95
C ILE A 53 36.16 -8.04 -26.53
N LYS A 54 35.96 -9.07 -27.33
CA LYS A 54 37.01 -9.89 -27.93
C LYS A 54 36.92 -9.87 -29.47
N ASP A 55 38.03 -10.06 -30.11
CA ASP A 55 38.11 -10.34 -31.55
C ASP A 55 37.51 -11.72 -31.84
N GLU A 56 36.54 -11.79 -32.76
CA GLU A 56 35.78 -13.01 -33.08
C GLU A 56 36.69 -14.12 -33.62
N SER A 57 37.79 -13.77 -34.30
CA SER A 57 38.72 -14.73 -34.92
C SER A 57 39.86 -15.17 -34.01
N THR A 58 40.39 -14.27 -33.18
CA THR A 58 41.56 -14.55 -32.34
C THR A 58 41.24 -14.80 -30.88
N GLY A 59 40.04 -14.41 -30.41
CA GLY A 59 39.61 -14.49 -29.00
C GLY A 59 40.33 -13.53 -28.07
N GLN A 60 41.20 -12.66 -28.59
CA GLN A 60 41.95 -11.65 -27.80
C GLN A 60 41.06 -10.44 -27.49
N GLY A 61 41.29 -9.82 -26.33
CA GLY A 61 40.61 -8.59 -25.96
C GLY A 61 40.94 -7.44 -26.90
N ILE A 62 39.94 -6.61 -27.22
CA ILE A 62 40.12 -5.45 -28.11
C ILE A 62 40.15 -4.20 -27.25
N GLU A 63 41.27 -3.50 -27.29
CA GLU A 63 41.48 -2.22 -26.60
C GLU A 63 40.77 -1.06 -27.32
N LEU A 64 40.40 -0.02 -26.57
CA LEU A 64 39.84 1.24 -27.08
C LEU A 64 38.53 1.05 -27.88
N CYS A 65 37.78 -0.03 -27.63
CA CYS A 65 36.41 -0.14 -28.13
C CYS A 65 35.50 0.86 -27.43
N LYS A 66 34.78 1.66 -28.18
CA LYS A 66 33.78 2.57 -27.67
C LYS A 66 32.50 1.79 -27.40
N VAL A 67 32.08 1.79 -26.14
CA VAL A 67 30.86 1.11 -25.66
C VAL A 67 29.84 2.18 -25.26
N LEU A 68 28.71 2.21 -25.90
CA LEU A 68 27.64 3.19 -25.66
C LEU A 68 26.36 2.48 -25.25
N LEU A 69 25.82 2.87 -24.11
CA LEU A 69 24.53 2.41 -23.63
C LEU A 69 23.44 3.39 -24.07
N LYS A 70 22.52 2.92 -24.86
CA LYS A 70 21.44 3.73 -25.44
C LYS A 70 20.05 3.27 -24.97
N GLN A 71 19.13 4.21 -24.97
CA GLN A 71 17.71 3.94 -24.81
C GLN A 71 16.98 4.67 -25.96
N GLY A 72 16.59 3.91 -26.99
CA GLY A 72 16.27 4.46 -28.30
C GLY A 72 17.48 5.22 -28.86
N GLU A 73 17.29 6.42 -29.36
CA GLU A 73 18.38 7.27 -29.90
C GLU A 73 19.18 8.00 -28.79
N SER A 74 18.78 7.92 -27.53
CA SER A 74 19.44 8.65 -26.44
C SER A 74 20.58 7.85 -25.81
N ILE A 75 21.80 8.38 -25.86
CA ILE A 75 22.95 7.83 -25.14
C ILE A 75 22.77 8.15 -23.65
N LYS A 76 22.72 7.12 -22.83
CA LYS A 76 22.57 7.24 -21.38
C LYS A 76 23.91 7.18 -20.64
N SER A 77 24.83 6.38 -21.14
CA SER A 77 26.18 6.25 -20.58
C SER A 77 27.11 5.59 -21.60
N GLY A 78 28.41 5.57 -21.32
CA GLY A 78 29.38 4.89 -22.16
C GLY A 78 30.73 4.70 -21.43
N ALA A 79 31.57 3.84 -21.99
CA ALA A 79 32.93 3.58 -21.55
C ALA A 79 33.77 3.14 -22.74
N SER A 80 35.12 3.11 -22.56
CA SER A 80 36.03 2.49 -23.50
C SER A 80 36.66 1.24 -22.88
N THR A 81 37.00 0.24 -23.68
CA THR A 81 37.68 -0.97 -23.20
C THR A 81 39.14 -0.70 -22.90
N ASP A 82 39.68 -1.40 -21.89
CA ASP A 82 41.11 -1.44 -21.57
C ASP A 82 41.90 -2.39 -22.50
N ALA A 83 43.23 -2.52 -22.27
CA ALA A 83 44.10 -3.38 -23.06
C ALA A 83 43.69 -4.87 -23.05
N SER A 84 42.93 -5.33 -22.09
CA SER A 84 42.37 -6.69 -22.04
C SER A 84 40.96 -6.81 -22.62
N GLY A 85 40.45 -5.73 -23.22
CA GLY A 85 39.10 -5.66 -23.78
C GLY A 85 38.02 -5.49 -22.75
N LYS A 86 38.34 -5.26 -21.48
CA LYS A 86 37.32 -5.11 -20.40
C LYS A 86 36.78 -3.68 -20.35
N PHE A 87 35.50 -3.55 -20.05
CA PHE A 87 34.84 -2.27 -19.77
C PHE A 87 33.94 -2.35 -18.55
N GLN A 88 33.68 -1.20 -17.94
CA GLN A 88 32.76 -1.02 -16.84
C GLN A 88 32.04 0.30 -17.01
N ILE A 89 30.70 0.25 -16.85
CA ILE A 89 29.81 1.42 -16.84
C ILE A 89 29.05 1.41 -15.52
N ASP A 90 29.37 2.33 -14.63
CA ASP A 90 28.72 2.47 -13.33
C ASP A 90 27.56 3.48 -13.36
N GLY A 91 26.67 3.37 -12.36
CA GLY A 91 25.65 4.35 -12.10
C GLY A 91 24.59 4.43 -13.19
N VAL A 92 24.29 3.34 -13.83
CA VAL A 92 23.24 3.26 -14.84
C VAL A 92 21.89 3.20 -14.13
N PRO A 93 20.91 4.08 -14.44
CA PRO A 93 19.57 3.93 -13.94
C PRO A 93 19.01 2.56 -14.30
N PRO A 94 18.22 1.92 -13.41
CA PRO A 94 17.57 0.65 -13.72
C PRO A 94 16.67 0.78 -14.95
N GLY A 95 16.67 -0.24 -15.81
CA GLY A 95 15.90 -0.26 -17.05
C GLY A 95 16.50 -1.11 -18.13
N THR A 96 15.87 -1.14 -19.29
CA THR A 96 16.34 -1.88 -20.48
C THR A 96 16.99 -0.94 -21.47
N TYR A 97 18.11 -1.36 -21.99
CA TYR A 97 18.99 -0.57 -22.86
C TYR A 97 19.52 -1.38 -24.05
N ASP A 98 19.98 -0.65 -25.08
CA ASP A 98 20.72 -1.21 -26.19
C ASP A 98 22.21 -0.84 -26.04
N LEU A 99 23.10 -1.83 -26.10
CA LEU A 99 24.53 -1.64 -26.02
C LEU A 99 25.12 -1.62 -27.43
N HIS A 100 25.64 -0.47 -27.83
CA HIS A 100 26.38 -0.28 -29.08
C HIS A 100 27.89 -0.30 -28.81
N PHE A 101 28.61 -1.17 -29.48
CA PHE A 101 30.06 -1.24 -29.32
C PHE A 101 30.78 -1.35 -30.66
N SER A 102 31.86 -0.60 -30.79
CA SER A 102 32.63 -0.49 -32.02
C SER A 102 34.08 -0.07 -31.76
N ASN A 103 34.97 -0.46 -32.66
CA ASN A 103 36.31 0.10 -32.74
C ASN A 103 36.57 0.50 -34.20
N ALA A 104 36.26 1.76 -34.51
CA ALA A 104 36.38 2.30 -35.86
C ALA A 104 37.89 2.47 -36.27
N ILE A 105 38.76 2.72 -35.30
CA ILE A 105 40.21 2.97 -35.53
C ILE A 105 40.91 1.67 -35.99
N SER A 106 40.53 0.54 -35.39
CA SER A 106 41.15 -0.76 -35.69
C SER A 106 40.38 -1.58 -36.74
N GLY A 107 39.45 -0.98 -37.47
CA GLY A 107 38.78 -1.61 -38.61
C GLY A 107 37.76 -2.71 -38.24
N TYR A 108 37.11 -2.63 -37.08
CA TYR A 108 36.05 -3.55 -36.69
C TYR A 108 34.66 -3.04 -37.09
N ASN A 109 33.77 -3.98 -37.35
CA ASN A 109 32.35 -3.70 -37.57
C ASN A 109 31.68 -3.24 -36.27
N MET A 110 30.58 -2.45 -36.39
CA MET A 110 29.77 -2.10 -35.25
C MET A 110 28.85 -3.28 -34.88
N SER A 111 28.76 -3.55 -33.60
CA SER A 111 27.77 -4.51 -33.07
C SER A 111 26.81 -3.85 -32.09
N VAL A 112 25.58 -4.34 -32.07
CA VAL A 112 24.51 -3.87 -31.17
C VAL A 112 23.95 -5.05 -30.42
N MET A 113 23.95 -4.96 -29.09
CA MET A 113 23.23 -5.91 -28.24
C MET A 113 21.97 -5.23 -27.70
N THR A 114 20.80 -5.71 -28.07
CA THR A 114 19.51 -5.13 -27.67
C THR A 114 18.95 -5.80 -26.43
N GLY A 115 18.19 -5.03 -25.62
CA GLY A 115 17.44 -5.58 -24.49
C GLY A 115 18.27 -5.84 -23.24
N VAL A 116 19.43 -5.18 -23.06
CA VAL A 116 20.26 -5.32 -21.86
C VAL A 116 19.54 -4.75 -20.65
N SER A 117 19.16 -5.61 -19.71
CA SER A 117 18.48 -5.21 -18.45
C SER A 117 19.51 -4.85 -17.39
N ILE A 118 19.35 -3.68 -16.79
CA ILE A 118 20.16 -3.17 -15.71
C ILE A 118 19.30 -3.05 -14.45
N SER A 119 19.60 -3.88 -13.45
CA SER A 119 18.89 -3.90 -12.17
C SER A 119 19.53 -2.95 -11.16
N PRO A 120 18.76 -2.37 -10.22
CA PRO A 120 19.31 -1.51 -9.17
C PRO A 120 20.25 -2.28 -8.27
N ASP A 121 21.34 -1.61 -7.89
CA ASP A 121 22.38 -2.11 -6.98
C ASP A 121 22.98 -3.49 -7.36
N ARG A 122 22.93 -3.85 -8.66
CA ARG A 122 23.48 -5.09 -9.20
C ARG A 122 24.47 -4.80 -10.31
N ILE A 123 25.35 -5.80 -10.51
CA ILE A 123 26.29 -5.80 -11.64
C ILE A 123 25.71 -6.73 -12.72
N THR A 124 25.44 -6.17 -13.89
CA THR A 124 25.11 -6.96 -15.09
C THR A 124 26.40 -7.31 -15.80
N PHE A 125 26.73 -8.60 -15.91
CA PHE A 125 27.89 -9.08 -16.63
C PHE A 125 27.50 -9.48 -18.05
N LEU A 126 28.25 -8.99 -19.03
CA LEU A 126 28.08 -9.37 -20.43
C LEU A 126 29.24 -10.25 -20.85
N ASP A 127 28.94 -11.53 -21.03
CA ASP A 127 29.87 -12.50 -21.57
C ASP A 127 29.75 -12.59 -23.09
N ASN A 128 30.82 -13.00 -23.76
CA ASN A 128 30.84 -13.31 -25.19
C ASN A 128 30.50 -12.14 -26.14
N LEU A 129 30.95 -10.93 -25.80
CA LEU A 129 30.90 -9.81 -26.74
C LEU A 129 32.03 -9.96 -27.75
N THR A 130 31.71 -10.11 -29.01
CA THR A 130 32.73 -10.24 -30.10
C THR A 130 32.49 -9.20 -31.17
N LEU A 131 33.61 -8.73 -31.77
CA LEU A 131 33.65 -7.89 -32.94
C LEU A 131 34.37 -8.61 -34.08
N SER A 132 33.79 -8.57 -35.30
CA SER A 132 34.40 -9.04 -36.51
C SER A 132 35.18 -7.91 -37.21
N LYS A 133 36.32 -8.21 -37.82
CA LYS A 133 37.04 -7.26 -38.69
C LYS A 133 36.25 -7.02 -39.95
N LYS A 134 36.33 -5.80 -40.46
CA LYS A 134 35.75 -5.45 -41.79
C LYS A 134 36.46 -6.21 -42.87
N VAL A 135 35.71 -6.94 -43.69
CA VAL A 135 36.24 -7.72 -44.83
C VAL A 135 36.14 -6.95 -46.13
N LYS A 136 35.26 -5.96 -46.25
CA LYS A 136 35.07 -5.01 -47.37
C LYS A 136 34.43 -3.72 -46.85
N ASP A 137 34.36 -2.67 -47.70
CA ASP A 137 33.84 -1.33 -47.36
C ASP A 137 32.35 -1.29 -46.95
N GLU A 138 31.68 -2.41 -46.83
CA GLU A 138 30.31 -2.47 -46.30
C GLU A 138 30.24 -2.45 -44.78
N GLN A 139 29.43 -1.55 -44.26
CA GLN A 139 29.17 -1.47 -42.79
C GLN A 139 28.13 -2.53 -42.42
N GLU A 140 28.57 -3.70 -42.01
CA GLU A 140 27.71 -4.71 -41.44
C GLU A 140 27.49 -4.41 -39.95
N VAL A 141 26.23 -4.34 -39.55
CA VAL A 141 25.82 -4.18 -38.12
C VAL A 141 25.27 -5.49 -37.60
N LYS A 142 26.01 -6.15 -36.72
CA LYS A 142 25.58 -7.38 -36.07
C LYS A 142 24.66 -7.04 -34.91
N VAL A 143 23.41 -7.48 -34.94
CA VAL A 143 22.43 -7.27 -33.86
C VAL A 143 22.25 -8.58 -33.09
N VAL A 144 22.48 -8.53 -31.77
CA VAL A 144 22.32 -9.66 -30.83
C VAL A 144 21.30 -9.28 -29.76
N VAL A 145 20.41 -10.21 -29.42
CA VAL A 145 19.45 -10.00 -28.33
C VAL A 145 20.04 -10.51 -27.03
N TYR A 146 20.08 -9.66 -26.01
CA TYR A 146 20.49 -10.04 -24.67
C TYR A 146 19.44 -10.95 -24.04
N LYS A 147 19.87 -12.06 -23.46
CA LYS A 147 19.05 -12.93 -22.62
C LYS A 147 19.60 -12.89 -21.20
N VAL A 148 18.75 -12.57 -20.23
CA VAL A 148 19.13 -12.59 -18.82
C VAL A 148 19.58 -14.01 -18.47
N PRO A 149 20.83 -14.21 -17.96
CA PRO A 149 21.29 -15.52 -17.57
C PRO A 149 20.43 -16.10 -16.45
N LEU A 150 20.05 -17.36 -16.56
CA LEU A 150 19.32 -18.09 -15.50
C LEU A 150 20.12 -18.20 -14.21
N ILE A 151 21.45 -18.23 -14.32
CA ILE A 151 22.39 -18.29 -13.21
C ILE A 151 23.37 -17.14 -13.36
N ASP A 152 23.41 -16.28 -12.35
CA ASP A 152 24.45 -15.24 -12.25
C ASP A 152 25.74 -15.88 -11.75
N LYS A 153 26.67 -16.15 -12.68
CA LYS A 153 27.96 -16.82 -12.38
C LYS A 153 28.91 -15.95 -11.57
N ASN A 154 28.73 -14.64 -11.59
CA ASN A 154 29.65 -13.66 -10.99
C ASN A 154 29.00 -12.91 -9.82
N GLY A 155 27.72 -13.13 -9.55
CA GLY A 155 26.99 -12.56 -8.43
C GLY A 155 27.07 -13.42 -7.18
N GLY A 156 27.39 -12.82 -6.04
CA GLY A 156 27.35 -13.49 -4.73
C GLY A 156 25.92 -13.71 -4.21
N ALA A 157 24.92 -13.07 -4.83
CA ALA A 157 23.52 -13.15 -4.43
C ALA A 157 22.79 -14.29 -5.15
N SER A 158 22.04 -15.09 -4.40
CA SER A 158 21.13 -16.09 -4.97
C SER A 158 19.73 -15.50 -5.12
N GLY A 159 19.08 -15.79 -6.24
CA GLY A 159 17.73 -15.26 -6.55
C GLY A 159 17.44 -15.37 -8.03
N ALA A 160 16.39 -14.70 -8.47
CA ALA A 160 16.03 -14.61 -9.88
C ALA A 160 15.49 -13.24 -10.23
N THR A 161 15.64 -12.89 -11.49
CA THR A 161 15.10 -11.68 -12.09
C THR A 161 14.06 -12.06 -13.13
N VAL A 162 12.88 -11.50 -13.02
CA VAL A 162 11.78 -11.68 -13.96
C VAL A 162 11.65 -10.41 -14.79
N THR A 163 11.86 -10.54 -16.08
CA THR A 163 11.85 -9.42 -17.02
C THR A 163 10.43 -9.03 -17.42
N ARG A 164 10.28 -7.87 -18.05
CA ARG A 164 9.02 -7.36 -18.57
C ARG A 164 8.37 -8.35 -19.55
N GLU A 165 9.15 -8.99 -20.43
CA GLU A 165 8.65 -9.96 -21.40
C GLU A 165 8.01 -11.15 -20.69
N ASP A 166 8.66 -11.63 -19.62
CA ASP A 166 8.15 -12.73 -18.80
C ASP A 166 6.91 -12.30 -18.01
N ILE A 167 6.95 -11.11 -17.39
CA ILE A 167 5.82 -10.53 -16.65
C ILE A 167 4.57 -10.41 -17.56
N ASN A 168 4.75 -9.97 -18.81
CA ASN A 168 3.64 -9.84 -19.76
C ASN A 168 2.99 -11.18 -20.08
N ARG A 169 3.75 -12.28 -20.07
CA ARG A 169 3.25 -13.65 -20.32
C ARG A 169 2.63 -14.30 -19.08
N MET A 170 2.90 -13.76 -17.89
CA MET A 170 2.38 -14.30 -16.65
C MET A 170 0.91 -13.90 -16.42
N PRO A 171 0.09 -14.79 -15.83
CA PRO A 171 -1.31 -14.49 -15.48
C PRO A 171 -1.44 -13.63 -14.22
N VAL A 172 -0.33 -13.11 -13.67
CA VAL A 172 -0.29 -12.29 -12.45
C VAL A 172 -0.38 -10.81 -12.76
N ARG A 173 -0.94 -10.03 -11.82
CA ARG A 173 -1.24 -8.61 -11.99
C ARG A 173 -0.47 -7.69 -11.02
N SER A 174 0.33 -8.24 -10.12
CA SER A 174 1.09 -7.48 -9.13
C SER A 174 2.55 -7.92 -9.08
N ALA A 175 3.44 -7.02 -8.68
CA ALA A 175 4.85 -7.32 -8.46
C ALA A 175 5.06 -8.43 -7.41
N GLU A 176 4.19 -8.50 -6.39
CA GLU A 176 4.19 -9.58 -5.41
C GLU A 176 3.83 -10.94 -6.02
N GLY A 177 2.83 -10.95 -6.93
CA GLY A 177 2.48 -12.16 -7.68
C GLY A 177 3.64 -12.64 -8.55
N VAL A 178 4.39 -11.72 -9.18
CA VAL A 178 5.62 -12.05 -9.92
C VAL A 178 6.69 -12.60 -8.99
N ALA A 179 6.92 -11.98 -7.84
CA ALA A 179 7.93 -12.44 -6.87
C ALA A 179 7.63 -13.87 -6.36
N ARG A 180 6.36 -14.24 -6.21
CA ARG A 180 5.93 -15.58 -5.79
C ARG A 180 6.27 -16.68 -6.81
N SER A 181 6.51 -16.34 -8.07
CA SER A 181 6.95 -17.30 -9.08
C SER A 181 8.43 -17.67 -8.96
N VAL A 182 9.20 -16.94 -8.14
CA VAL A 182 10.61 -17.20 -7.93
C VAL A 182 10.83 -18.29 -6.89
N GLY A 183 11.71 -19.24 -7.16
CA GLY A 183 12.06 -20.33 -6.24
C GLY A 183 12.58 -19.81 -4.89
N GLY A 184 12.08 -20.38 -3.80
CA GLY A 184 12.39 -19.97 -2.43
C GLY A 184 11.52 -18.83 -1.87
N VAL A 185 10.54 -18.36 -2.62
CA VAL A 185 9.53 -17.40 -2.17
C VAL A 185 8.24 -18.14 -1.89
N ASN A 186 7.73 -18.01 -0.68
CA ASN A 186 6.48 -18.61 -0.23
C ASN A 186 5.50 -17.52 0.23
N SER A 187 4.22 -17.80 0.14
CA SER A 187 3.19 -16.95 0.71
C SER A 187 2.20 -17.78 1.51
N ASN A 188 1.80 -17.28 2.67
CA ASN A 188 0.75 -17.88 3.45
C ASN A 188 -0.61 -17.65 2.77
N GLU A 189 -1.36 -18.72 2.54
CA GLU A 189 -2.67 -18.66 1.87
C GLU A 189 -3.67 -17.68 2.55
N GLY A 190 -3.57 -17.50 3.85
CA GLY A 190 -4.48 -16.65 4.63
C GLY A 190 -4.14 -15.14 4.58
N SER A 191 -2.86 -14.78 4.70
CA SER A 191 -2.43 -13.39 4.86
C SER A 191 -1.90 -12.75 3.58
N GLY A 192 -1.53 -13.55 2.58
CA GLY A 192 -0.84 -13.08 1.38
C GLY A 192 0.59 -12.58 1.63
N ALA A 193 1.05 -12.60 2.88
CA ALA A 193 2.38 -12.13 3.23
C ALA A 193 3.47 -13.03 2.63
N ILE A 194 4.51 -12.42 2.08
CA ILE A 194 5.63 -13.13 1.45
C ILE A 194 6.70 -13.45 2.47
N SER A 195 7.17 -14.69 2.44
CA SER A 195 8.31 -15.21 3.18
C SER A 195 9.36 -15.71 2.19
N VAL A 196 10.61 -15.36 2.42
CA VAL A 196 11.74 -15.81 1.61
C VAL A 196 12.55 -16.84 2.39
N ARG A 197 12.69 -18.05 1.84
CA ARG A 197 13.42 -19.18 2.47
C ARG A 197 13.00 -19.47 3.92
N GLY A 198 11.71 -19.33 4.22
CA GLY A 198 11.18 -19.61 5.57
C GLY A 198 11.43 -18.50 6.60
N SER A 199 11.94 -17.32 6.19
CA SER A 199 11.98 -16.17 7.06
C SER A 199 10.59 -15.68 7.47
N ARG A 200 10.51 -14.88 8.51
CA ARG A 200 9.27 -14.15 8.81
C ARG A 200 8.99 -13.12 7.69
N SER A 201 7.73 -12.84 7.45
CA SER A 201 7.33 -11.89 6.40
C SER A 201 7.82 -10.46 6.66
N ASP A 202 7.99 -10.07 7.91
CA ASP A 202 8.56 -8.79 8.33
C ASP A 202 10.08 -8.67 8.07
N GLY A 203 10.76 -9.80 7.85
CA GLY A 203 12.18 -9.85 7.44
C GLY A 203 12.41 -9.66 5.94
N THR A 204 11.35 -9.63 5.12
CA THR A 204 11.44 -9.42 3.67
C THR A 204 11.16 -7.95 3.34
N TYR A 205 12.07 -7.33 2.61
CA TYR A 205 11.96 -5.92 2.24
C TYR A 205 11.68 -5.72 0.75
N TYR A 206 10.83 -4.73 0.47
CA TYR A 206 10.53 -4.27 -0.87
C TYR A 206 11.33 -3.02 -1.20
N TYR A 207 11.87 -2.98 -2.41
CA TYR A 207 12.51 -1.81 -2.97
C TYR A 207 11.84 -1.45 -4.30
N ILE A 208 11.45 -0.20 -4.48
CA ILE A 208 10.91 0.31 -5.73
C ILE A 208 11.88 1.37 -6.24
N ASP A 209 12.49 1.13 -7.41
CA ASP A 209 13.51 2.01 -8.00
C ASP A 209 14.68 2.33 -7.04
N GLY A 210 15.05 1.34 -6.20
CA GLY A 210 16.10 1.48 -5.17
C GLY A 210 15.64 2.16 -3.88
N ILE A 211 14.36 2.44 -3.72
CA ILE A 211 13.79 3.05 -2.52
C ILE A 211 13.18 1.95 -1.65
N LYS A 212 13.64 1.80 -0.41
CA LYS A 212 13.05 0.88 0.57
C LYS A 212 11.62 1.28 0.87
N VAL A 213 10.68 0.37 0.64
CA VAL A 213 9.24 0.61 0.72
C VAL A 213 8.67 -0.01 1.97
N ARG A 214 7.84 0.73 2.67
CA ARG A 214 6.92 0.23 3.68
C ARG A 214 5.48 0.47 3.20
N GLY A 215 4.54 -0.36 3.65
CA GLY A 215 3.18 -0.32 3.14
C GLY A 215 3.03 -1.11 1.83
N SER A 216 2.12 -0.68 0.98
CA SER A 216 1.82 -1.38 -0.27
C SER A 216 2.91 -1.18 -1.32
N ALA A 217 3.37 -2.28 -1.90
CA ALA A 217 4.24 -2.29 -3.08
C ALA A 217 3.44 -2.45 -4.39
N ASN A 218 2.13 -2.19 -4.36
CA ASN A 218 1.25 -2.36 -5.50
C ASN A 218 1.54 -1.29 -6.57
N ILE A 219 1.99 -1.76 -7.73
CA ILE A 219 2.31 -0.94 -8.91
C ILE A 219 1.54 -1.53 -10.08
N PRO A 220 0.93 -0.70 -10.95
CA PRO A 220 0.29 -1.19 -12.17
C PRO A 220 1.24 -2.08 -12.98
N LYS A 221 0.75 -3.22 -13.49
CA LYS A 221 1.54 -4.17 -14.28
C LYS A 221 2.22 -3.50 -15.47
N SER A 222 1.54 -2.58 -16.12
CA SER A 222 2.05 -1.82 -17.27
C SER A 222 3.28 -0.96 -16.92
N ALA A 223 3.44 -0.56 -15.67
CA ALA A 223 4.57 0.22 -15.20
C ALA A 223 5.77 -0.63 -14.75
N LEU A 224 5.63 -1.96 -14.67
CA LEU A 224 6.73 -2.86 -14.29
C LEU A 224 7.71 -3.04 -15.46
N GLU A 225 8.98 -2.88 -15.20
CA GLU A 225 10.07 -3.24 -16.11
C GLU A 225 10.71 -4.56 -15.70
N GLU A 226 10.91 -4.75 -14.40
CA GLU A 226 11.60 -5.91 -13.85
C GLU A 226 11.21 -6.13 -12.39
N VAL A 227 11.14 -7.39 -11.99
CA VAL A 227 11.04 -7.78 -10.58
C VAL A 227 12.18 -8.73 -10.27
N SER A 228 13.10 -8.30 -9.42
CA SER A 228 14.27 -9.07 -9.00
C SER A 228 14.10 -9.51 -7.55
N VAL A 229 14.29 -10.78 -7.27
CA VAL A 229 14.21 -11.34 -5.92
C VAL A 229 15.58 -11.84 -5.51
N ILE A 230 16.09 -11.34 -4.39
CA ILE A 230 17.31 -11.81 -3.74
C ILE A 230 16.91 -12.69 -2.57
N THR A 231 17.20 -13.99 -2.69
CA THR A 231 16.81 -14.98 -1.69
C THR A 231 17.94 -15.35 -0.72
N GLY A 232 19.16 -14.90 -0.98
CA GLY A 232 20.33 -15.12 -0.11
C GLY A 232 21.56 -14.46 -0.69
N GLY A 233 22.63 -14.36 0.11
CA GLY A 233 23.83 -13.62 -0.28
C GLY A 233 23.54 -12.14 -0.47
N VAL A 234 22.75 -11.55 0.44
CA VAL A 234 22.33 -10.16 0.35
C VAL A 234 23.58 -9.25 0.33
N PRO A 235 23.74 -8.38 -0.68
CA PRO A 235 24.86 -7.45 -0.76
C PRO A 235 24.93 -6.51 0.46
N ALA A 236 26.15 -6.10 0.83
CA ALA A 236 26.41 -5.29 2.02
C ALA A 236 25.76 -3.91 2.03
N ASN A 237 25.36 -3.40 0.85
CA ASN A 237 24.62 -2.15 0.72
C ASN A 237 23.16 -2.24 1.19
N TYR A 238 22.64 -3.44 1.48
CA TYR A 238 21.32 -3.63 2.05
C TYR A 238 21.45 -3.92 3.55
N GLY A 239 21.01 -2.97 4.39
CA GLY A 239 20.97 -3.15 5.84
C GLY A 239 19.64 -3.75 6.31
N ASP A 240 19.60 -4.25 7.56
CA ASP A 240 18.42 -4.71 8.29
C ASP A 240 17.66 -5.90 7.66
N VAL A 241 18.22 -6.59 6.68
CA VAL A 241 17.56 -7.68 5.95
C VAL A 241 17.87 -9.01 6.62
N THR A 242 16.86 -9.68 7.15
CA THR A 242 16.98 -11.02 7.75
C THR A 242 16.34 -12.12 6.89
N GLY A 243 15.50 -11.74 5.92
CA GLY A 243 14.86 -12.64 4.95
C GLY A 243 15.41 -12.44 3.56
N GLY A 244 14.61 -11.85 2.69
CA GLY A 244 14.97 -11.56 1.30
C GLY A 244 14.65 -10.13 0.88
N ILE A 245 15.03 -9.82 -0.36
CA ILE A 245 14.75 -8.52 -0.98
C ILE A 245 13.93 -8.77 -2.25
N ILE A 246 12.87 -8.00 -2.40
CA ILE A 246 12.09 -7.91 -3.63
C ILE A 246 12.31 -6.51 -4.19
N SER A 247 13.12 -6.44 -5.25
CA SER A 247 13.45 -5.18 -5.94
C SER A 247 12.59 -5.05 -7.19
N ILE A 248 11.80 -4.00 -7.23
CA ILE A 248 10.88 -3.68 -8.32
C ILE A 248 11.47 -2.50 -9.08
N THR A 249 11.77 -2.71 -10.35
CA THR A 249 12.17 -1.65 -11.26
C THR A 249 10.97 -1.23 -12.07
N THR A 250 10.64 0.05 -12.03
CA THR A 250 9.56 0.58 -12.85
C THR A 250 10.11 1.18 -14.14
N ARG A 251 9.26 1.18 -15.20
CA ARG A 251 9.64 1.72 -16.51
C ARG A 251 10.05 3.18 -16.41
N GLY A 252 11.06 3.54 -17.21
CA GLY A 252 11.43 4.92 -17.45
C GLY A 252 10.59 5.56 -18.55
N PRO A 253 10.63 6.91 -18.68
CA PRO A 253 10.02 7.63 -19.78
C PRO A 253 10.56 7.19 -21.14
N SER A 254 9.65 7.00 -22.10
CA SER A 254 9.99 6.61 -23.48
C SER A 254 10.53 7.79 -24.29
N ALA A 255 11.40 7.50 -25.26
CA ALA A 255 11.89 8.48 -26.23
C ALA A 255 10.84 8.82 -27.30
N VAL A 256 9.84 7.97 -27.47
CA VAL A 256 8.70 8.15 -28.38
C VAL A 256 7.40 8.02 -27.59
N TYR A 257 6.32 8.63 -28.08
CA TYR A 257 5.02 8.44 -27.45
C TYR A 257 4.57 6.98 -27.54
N PHE A 258 4.21 6.46 -26.41
CA PHE A 258 3.72 5.10 -26.26
C PHE A 258 2.61 5.08 -25.20
N GLY A 259 1.54 4.36 -25.47
CA GLY A 259 0.43 4.19 -24.54
C GLY A 259 -0.19 2.81 -24.67
N SER A 260 -0.82 2.37 -23.60
CA SER A 260 -1.61 1.14 -23.55
C SER A 260 -2.83 1.32 -22.65
N ILE A 261 -3.89 0.61 -22.98
CA ILE A 261 -5.07 0.46 -22.14
C ILE A 261 -5.44 -1.01 -22.10
N GLU A 262 -5.80 -1.50 -20.92
CA GLU A 262 -6.23 -2.87 -20.70
C GLU A 262 -7.51 -2.87 -19.87
N GLY A 263 -8.49 -3.68 -20.27
CA GLY A 263 -9.69 -3.95 -19.50
C GLY A 263 -9.84 -5.45 -19.27
N VAL A 264 -10.12 -5.85 -18.03
CA VAL A 264 -10.37 -7.25 -17.65
C VAL A 264 -11.63 -7.30 -16.81
N SER A 265 -12.54 -8.21 -17.11
CA SER A 265 -13.76 -8.42 -16.34
C SER A 265 -14.08 -9.90 -16.26
N SER A 266 -14.41 -10.39 -15.06
CA SER A 266 -15.00 -11.72 -14.87
C SER A 266 -16.50 -11.64 -14.58
N GLY A 267 -17.02 -10.45 -14.29
CA GLY A 267 -18.45 -10.21 -14.07
C GLY A 267 -18.72 -8.80 -13.54
N LEU A 268 -19.83 -8.24 -13.98
CA LEU A 268 -20.31 -6.93 -13.56
C LEU A 268 -21.37 -7.09 -12.47
N TYR A 269 -21.21 -6.40 -11.35
CA TYR A 269 -22.20 -6.33 -10.28
C TYR A 269 -23.09 -5.11 -10.46
N PHE A 270 -24.38 -5.35 -10.51
CA PHE A 270 -25.42 -4.33 -10.53
C PHE A 270 -26.07 -4.31 -9.15
N LYS A 271 -25.83 -3.23 -8.40
CA LYS A 271 -26.54 -2.96 -7.16
C LYS A 271 -27.97 -2.56 -7.53
N GLY A 272 -28.96 -3.32 -7.05
CA GLY A 272 -30.34 -2.95 -7.23
C GLY A 272 -30.78 -1.76 -6.37
N ALA A 273 -32.08 -1.58 -6.21
CA ALA A 273 -32.65 -0.49 -5.43
C ALA A 273 -32.60 -0.74 -3.91
N ASP A 274 -32.50 -1.99 -3.48
CA ASP A 274 -32.43 -2.37 -2.07
C ASP A 274 -31.13 -1.88 -1.42
N PRO A 275 -31.18 -1.07 -0.35
CA PRO A 275 -29.99 -0.51 0.29
C PRO A 275 -29.06 -1.59 0.86
N ASP A 276 -29.61 -2.71 1.30
CA ASP A 276 -28.88 -3.86 1.87
C ASP A 276 -28.43 -4.86 0.79
N GLY A 277 -28.79 -4.62 -0.48
CA GLY A 277 -28.31 -5.38 -1.64
C GLY A 277 -29.03 -6.72 -1.86
N TYR A 278 -30.28 -6.85 -1.41
CA TYR A 278 -31.04 -8.09 -1.64
C TYR A 278 -31.33 -8.36 -3.11
N ASP A 279 -31.54 -7.34 -3.91
CA ASP A 279 -31.83 -7.40 -5.35
C ASP A 279 -30.59 -7.26 -6.25
N GLY A 280 -29.39 -7.27 -5.66
CA GLY A 280 -28.12 -7.22 -6.39
C GLY A 280 -27.93 -8.43 -7.31
N LYS A 281 -27.41 -8.20 -8.52
CA LYS A 281 -27.18 -9.25 -9.52
C LYS A 281 -25.77 -9.17 -10.08
N VAL A 282 -25.16 -10.32 -10.34
CA VAL A 282 -23.89 -10.45 -11.05
C VAL A 282 -24.13 -11.07 -12.42
N PHE A 283 -23.65 -10.41 -13.46
CA PHE A 283 -23.61 -10.92 -14.81
C PHE A 283 -22.16 -11.20 -15.20
N GLY A 284 -21.78 -12.46 -15.32
CA GLY A 284 -20.40 -12.80 -15.61
C GLY A 284 -20.08 -14.28 -15.54
N LEU A 285 -18.78 -14.58 -15.63
CA LEU A 285 -18.24 -15.94 -15.72
C LEU A 285 -18.10 -16.62 -14.35
N ASP A 286 -17.93 -15.83 -13.30
CA ASP A 286 -17.67 -16.34 -11.96
C ASP A 286 -18.33 -15.51 -10.85
N LYS A 287 -18.06 -15.88 -9.61
CA LYS A 287 -18.60 -15.24 -8.39
C LYS A 287 -17.66 -14.17 -7.81
N TYR A 288 -16.45 -14.01 -8.38
CA TYR A 288 -15.48 -13.01 -7.93
C TYR A 288 -15.91 -11.60 -8.31
N GLY A 289 -16.58 -11.46 -9.47
CA GLY A 289 -16.97 -10.15 -9.99
C GLY A 289 -15.77 -9.21 -10.09
N TYR A 290 -14.65 -9.72 -10.64
CA TYR A 290 -13.40 -9.00 -10.76
C TYR A 290 -13.41 -8.11 -11.98
N ASN A 291 -13.11 -6.82 -11.78
CA ASN A 291 -12.99 -5.84 -12.85
C ASN A 291 -11.69 -5.07 -12.70
N LEU A 292 -10.94 -4.93 -13.79
CA LEU A 292 -9.72 -4.14 -13.88
C LEU A 292 -9.79 -3.21 -15.08
N ILE A 293 -9.44 -1.96 -14.89
CA ILE A 293 -9.09 -1.02 -15.95
C ILE A 293 -7.70 -0.50 -15.63
N GLU A 294 -6.78 -0.63 -16.59
CA GLU A 294 -5.40 -0.16 -16.46
C GLU A 294 -5.02 0.66 -17.69
N GLY A 295 -4.36 1.79 -17.48
CA GLY A 295 -3.87 2.66 -18.54
C GLY A 295 -2.45 3.13 -18.28
N MET A 296 -1.67 3.31 -19.35
CA MET A 296 -0.34 3.88 -19.28
C MET A 296 -0.09 4.79 -20.49
N LEU A 297 0.61 5.90 -20.23
CA LEU A 297 1.10 6.83 -21.25
C LEU A 297 2.51 7.26 -20.93
N SER A 298 3.39 7.25 -21.93
CA SER A 298 4.79 7.67 -21.80
C SER A 298 5.26 8.36 -23.07
N GLY A 299 6.18 9.30 -22.95
CA GLY A 299 6.75 9.98 -24.11
C GLY A 299 7.61 11.19 -23.75
N PRO A 300 8.17 11.86 -24.77
CA PRO A 300 8.95 13.08 -24.57
C PRO A 300 8.03 14.29 -24.42
N LEU A 301 8.23 15.08 -23.34
CA LEU A 301 7.61 16.42 -23.21
C LEU A 301 8.42 17.49 -23.94
N TRP A 302 9.76 17.35 -23.93
CA TRP A 302 10.66 18.28 -24.58
C TRP A 302 11.80 17.54 -25.27
N MET A 303 11.98 17.78 -26.58
CA MET A 303 13.05 17.19 -27.38
C MET A 303 14.14 18.23 -27.65
N GLN A 304 15.40 17.82 -27.50
CA GLN A 304 16.52 18.60 -27.99
C GLN A 304 16.48 18.60 -29.52
N ARG A 305 16.85 19.76 -30.12
CA ARG A 305 17.05 19.88 -31.55
C ARG A 305 18.54 20.04 -31.83
N ASP A 306 19.01 19.52 -32.95
CA ASP A 306 20.36 19.78 -33.46
C ASP A 306 20.44 21.12 -34.21
N SER A 307 21.61 21.44 -34.74
CA SER A 307 21.83 22.67 -35.54
C SER A 307 20.97 22.77 -36.79
N THR A 308 20.43 21.66 -37.28
CA THR A 308 19.54 21.58 -38.45
C THR A 308 18.06 21.66 -38.08
N GLY A 309 17.75 21.78 -36.77
CA GLY A 309 16.37 21.81 -36.25
C GLY A 309 15.73 20.44 -36.07
N LYS A 310 16.42 19.34 -36.39
CA LYS A 310 15.94 17.97 -36.23
C LYS A 310 15.90 17.59 -34.75
N LYS A 311 14.79 16.98 -34.29
CA LYS A 311 14.65 16.43 -32.95
C LYS A 311 15.61 15.26 -32.76
N THR A 312 16.44 15.28 -31.72
CA THR A 312 17.48 14.26 -31.50
C THR A 312 17.20 13.40 -30.26
N LYS A 313 17.12 13.99 -29.07
CA LYS A 313 16.96 13.24 -27.84
C LYS A 313 15.97 13.93 -26.89
N PRO A 314 15.23 13.18 -26.05
CA PRO A 314 14.38 13.79 -25.04
C PRO A 314 15.24 14.48 -23.96
N ARG A 315 14.95 15.75 -23.73
CA ARG A 315 15.43 16.52 -22.57
C ARG A 315 14.54 16.32 -21.36
N LEU A 316 13.25 16.23 -21.61
CA LEU A 316 12.22 16.01 -20.60
C LEU A 316 11.31 14.89 -21.10
N GLY A 317 11.24 13.82 -20.35
CA GLY A 317 10.37 12.67 -20.62
C GLY A 317 9.44 12.41 -19.44
N PHE A 318 8.29 11.81 -19.71
CA PHE A 318 7.31 11.44 -18.71
C PHE A 318 6.80 10.00 -18.90
N LEU A 319 6.36 9.40 -17.79
CA LEU A 319 5.57 8.19 -17.74
C LEU A 319 4.48 8.37 -16.70
N VAL A 320 3.24 8.01 -17.05
CA VAL A 320 2.11 7.92 -16.11
C VAL A 320 1.43 6.59 -16.34
N SER A 321 1.15 5.87 -15.27
CA SER A 321 0.37 4.63 -15.28
C SER A 321 -0.62 4.65 -14.13
N ALA A 322 -1.83 4.17 -14.37
CA ALA A 322 -2.86 4.04 -13.35
C ALA A 322 -3.71 2.81 -13.60
N ASN A 323 -4.19 2.19 -12.52
CA ASN A 323 -5.20 1.16 -12.59
C ASN A 323 -6.28 1.33 -11.52
N MET A 324 -7.43 0.77 -11.80
CA MET A 324 -8.53 0.57 -10.87
C MET A 324 -8.91 -0.90 -10.90
N THR A 325 -8.92 -1.53 -9.73
CA THR A 325 -9.42 -2.89 -9.55
C THR A 325 -10.64 -2.85 -8.64
N ASP A 326 -11.72 -3.46 -9.08
CA ASP A 326 -12.94 -3.62 -8.30
C ASP A 326 -13.31 -5.09 -8.24
N GLN A 327 -13.48 -5.61 -7.03
CA GLN A 327 -13.76 -7.02 -6.81
C GLN A 327 -14.91 -7.18 -5.83
N LEU A 328 -15.98 -7.84 -6.27
CA LEU A 328 -17.18 -8.05 -5.45
C LEU A 328 -16.90 -8.96 -4.26
N ASP A 329 -16.23 -10.08 -4.50
CA ASP A 329 -15.82 -11.03 -3.46
C ASP A 329 -14.47 -11.63 -3.78
N GLY A 330 -13.46 -11.36 -2.96
CA GLY A 330 -12.10 -11.91 -3.15
C GLY A 330 -11.97 -13.39 -2.80
N ARG A 331 -12.96 -13.97 -2.10
CA ARG A 331 -12.94 -15.37 -1.63
C ARG A 331 -14.35 -15.95 -1.64
N PRO A 332 -15.00 -16.08 -2.80
CA PRO A 332 -16.35 -16.62 -2.87
C PRO A 332 -16.36 -18.09 -2.43
N LEU A 333 -17.35 -18.48 -1.64
CA LEU A 333 -17.52 -19.85 -1.19
C LEU A 333 -17.95 -20.72 -2.37
N ALA A 334 -17.32 -21.88 -2.54
CA ALA A 334 -17.63 -22.82 -3.63
C ALA A 334 -19.12 -23.25 -3.62
N GLY A 335 -19.65 -23.54 -2.44
CA GLY A 335 -21.05 -23.89 -2.23
C GLY A 335 -22.03 -22.71 -2.20
N GLY A 336 -21.51 -21.47 -2.24
CA GLY A 336 -22.28 -20.26 -1.91
C GLY A 336 -22.38 -20.04 -0.40
N GLY A 337 -22.93 -18.88 -0.02
CA GLY A 337 -23.23 -18.53 1.35
C GLY A 337 -24.74 -18.60 1.62
N TYR A 338 -25.12 -18.24 2.84
CA TYR A 338 -26.52 -18.04 3.23
C TYR A 338 -26.68 -16.65 3.82
N ARG A 339 -27.85 -16.09 3.67
CA ARG A 339 -28.32 -14.88 4.37
C ARG A 339 -29.77 -15.04 4.76
N ILE A 340 -30.20 -14.30 5.74
CA ILE A 340 -31.62 -14.23 6.11
C ILE A 340 -32.45 -13.66 4.95
N LYS A 341 -33.64 -14.18 4.70
CA LYS A 341 -34.57 -13.62 3.72
C LYS A 341 -35.03 -12.23 4.13
N LYS A 342 -35.31 -11.38 3.16
CA LYS A 342 -35.69 -9.98 3.42
C LYS A 342 -36.95 -9.88 4.30
N GLU A 343 -37.97 -10.63 3.99
CA GLU A 343 -39.22 -10.61 4.70
C GLU A 343 -39.08 -11.02 6.18
N VAL A 344 -38.23 -12.03 6.43
CA VAL A 344 -37.94 -12.51 7.80
C VAL A 344 -37.11 -11.50 8.55
N ARG A 345 -36.14 -10.85 7.87
CA ARG A 345 -35.34 -9.78 8.46
C ARG A 345 -36.21 -8.58 8.85
N ASP A 346 -37.10 -8.16 7.97
CA ASP A 346 -38.01 -7.02 8.20
C ASP A 346 -38.98 -7.35 9.38
N GLU A 347 -39.43 -8.60 9.49
CA GLU A 347 -40.17 -9.09 10.64
C GLU A 347 -39.38 -9.04 11.94
N LEU A 348 -38.12 -9.48 11.93
CA LEU A 348 -37.25 -9.40 13.12
C LEU A 348 -36.88 -7.97 13.52
N LEU A 349 -36.84 -7.04 12.58
CA LEU A 349 -36.65 -5.61 12.88
C LEU A 349 -37.89 -5.00 13.51
N ALA A 350 -39.08 -5.42 13.09
CA ALA A 350 -40.36 -4.97 13.65
C ALA A 350 -40.66 -5.62 15.02
N ASN A 351 -40.32 -6.90 15.16
CA ASN A 351 -40.61 -7.72 16.33
C ASN A 351 -39.37 -8.45 16.82
N PRO A 352 -38.34 -7.76 17.39
CA PRO A 352 -37.08 -8.36 17.79
C PRO A 352 -37.18 -9.27 19.01
N LEU A 353 -38.19 -9.05 19.89
CA LEU A 353 -38.38 -9.76 21.16
C LEU A 353 -39.75 -10.41 21.25
N ARG A 354 -39.85 -11.46 22.04
CA ARG A 354 -41.11 -12.08 22.49
C ARG A 354 -41.11 -12.24 24.00
N PRO A 355 -42.31 -12.22 24.65
CA PRO A 355 -42.41 -12.38 26.08
C PRO A 355 -41.93 -13.75 26.52
N ASN A 356 -41.28 -13.79 27.71
CA ASN A 356 -40.98 -15.03 28.39
C ASN A 356 -42.27 -15.54 29.11
N SER A 357 -42.67 -16.76 28.84
CA SER A 357 -43.84 -17.38 29.49
C SER A 357 -43.71 -17.57 30.99
N THR A 358 -42.53 -17.44 31.55
CA THR A 358 -42.25 -17.56 33.01
C THR A 358 -42.33 -16.24 33.77
N GLY A 359 -42.79 -15.16 33.14
CA GLY A 359 -43.17 -13.91 33.79
C GLY A 359 -42.14 -12.76 33.77
N PHE A 360 -40.85 -13.01 33.67
CA PHE A 360 -39.86 -11.94 33.60
C PHE A 360 -38.90 -12.13 32.43
N GLY A 361 -38.52 -11.01 31.80
CA GLY A 361 -37.62 -10.96 30.67
C GLY A 361 -38.25 -11.39 29.34
N THR A 362 -37.48 -11.35 28.30
CA THR A 362 -37.90 -11.66 26.94
C THR A 362 -36.95 -12.65 26.29
N PHE A 363 -37.39 -13.25 25.19
CA PHE A 363 -36.53 -14.02 24.31
C PHE A 363 -36.28 -13.24 23.01
N ASN A 364 -35.06 -13.36 22.49
CA ASN A 364 -34.75 -12.83 21.19
C ASN A 364 -35.41 -13.68 20.08
N ASN A 365 -36.18 -13.08 19.20
CA ASN A 365 -36.87 -13.78 18.12
C ASN A 365 -35.94 -14.45 17.14
N ALA A 366 -34.70 -13.93 16.95
CA ALA A 366 -33.68 -14.54 16.09
C ALA A 366 -33.22 -15.93 16.59
N LEU A 367 -33.48 -16.33 17.84
CA LEU A 367 -33.21 -17.67 18.35
C LEU A 367 -34.16 -18.75 17.82
N PHE A 368 -35.24 -18.36 17.15
CA PHE A 368 -36.29 -19.28 16.67
C PHE A 368 -36.28 -19.43 15.14
N LEU A 369 -35.29 -18.93 14.46
CA LEU A 369 -35.11 -19.05 13.02
C LEU A 369 -34.91 -20.50 12.59
N ARG A 370 -35.39 -20.82 11.41
CA ARG A 370 -35.36 -22.15 10.77
C ARG A 370 -34.57 -22.04 9.47
N GLU A 371 -34.17 -23.18 8.91
CA GLU A 371 -33.51 -23.23 7.61
C GLU A 371 -34.30 -22.53 6.50
N SER A 372 -35.62 -22.68 6.53
CA SER A 372 -36.56 -22.03 5.58
C SER A 372 -36.50 -20.50 5.59
N ASP A 373 -35.97 -19.89 6.65
CA ASP A 373 -35.90 -18.43 6.81
C ASP A 373 -34.64 -17.84 6.12
N PHE A 374 -33.79 -18.69 5.61
CA PHE A 374 -32.60 -18.31 4.91
C PHE A 374 -32.66 -18.57 3.42
N GLU A 375 -31.91 -17.80 2.65
CA GLU A 375 -31.72 -18.02 1.23
C GLU A 375 -30.24 -18.17 0.90
N LYS A 376 -29.96 -18.95 -0.14
CA LYS A 376 -28.60 -19.16 -0.62
C LYS A 376 -28.16 -18.01 -1.51
N VAL A 377 -26.96 -17.51 -1.28
CA VAL A 377 -26.33 -16.47 -2.08
C VAL A 377 -25.02 -16.97 -2.70
N PRO A 378 -24.72 -16.58 -3.94
CA PRO A 378 -23.55 -17.08 -4.64
C PRO A 378 -22.23 -16.42 -4.22
N TRP A 379 -22.26 -15.25 -3.58
CA TRP A 379 -21.10 -14.49 -3.10
C TRP A 379 -21.35 -14.02 -1.66
N ARG A 380 -20.29 -13.61 -0.96
CA ARG A 380 -20.38 -13.05 0.37
C ARG A 380 -20.91 -11.60 0.29
N MET A 381 -21.98 -11.32 1.03
CA MET A 381 -22.57 -9.98 1.07
C MET A 381 -21.59 -8.99 1.67
N ASN A 382 -21.50 -7.79 1.09
CA ASN A 382 -20.65 -6.69 1.54
C ASN A 382 -19.17 -7.07 1.74
N ALA A 383 -18.61 -7.88 0.84
CA ALA A 383 -17.20 -8.27 0.79
C ALA A 383 -16.42 -7.51 -0.30
N ARG A 384 -17.05 -6.50 -0.95
CA ARG A 384 -16.47 -5.74 -2.05
C ARG A 384 -15.26 -4.96 -1.61
N ASN A 385 -14.22 -4.99 -2.45
CA ASN A 385 -13.00 -4.22 -2.28
C ASN A 385 -12.65 -3.51 -3.57
N THR A 386 -12.30 -2.22 -3.48
CA THR A 386 -11.87 -1.41 -4.62
C THR A 386 -10.49 -0.85 -4.34
N VAL A 387 -9.59 -0.97 -5.32
CA VAL A 387 -8.21 -0.49 -5.23
C VAL A 387 -7.91 0.40 -6.42
N TYR A 388 -7.31 1.55 -6.16
CA TYR A 388 -6.74 2.46 -7.17
C TYR A 388 -5.24 2.51 -6.95
N SER A 389 -4.47 2.34 -8.01
CA SER A 389 -3.02 2.48 -7.95
C SER A 389 -2.55 3.39 -9.09
N GLY A 390 -1.56 4.20 -8.80
CA GLY A 390 -1.01 5.12 -9.80
C GLY A 390 0.47 5.33 -9.59
N GLN A 391 1.17 5.61 -10.71
CA GLN A 391 2.58 5.96 -10.73
C GLN A 391 2.85 6.99 -11.80
N ALA A 392 3.73 7.94 -11.49
CA ALA A 392 4.25 8.92 -12.42
C ALA A 392 5.76 9.03 -12.28
N LYS A 393 6.46 9.22 -13.40
CA LYS A 393 7.89 9.54 -13.46
C LYS A 393 8.16 10.65 -14.45
N ILE A 394 9.13 11.50 -14.12
CA ILE A 394 9.65 12.55 -14.97
C ILE A 394 11.17 12.45 -14.94
N ASP A 395 11.78 12.31 -16.12
CA ASP A 395 13.23 12.34 -16.29
C ASP A 395 13.65 13.64 -16.98
N VAL A 396 14.60 14.35 -16.38
CA VAL A 396 15.17 15.58 -16.91
C VAL A 396 16.64 15.35 -17.23
N ASN A 397 16.96 15.28 -18.51
CA ASN A 397 18.32 15.08 -19.00
C ASN A 397 18.93 16.46 -19.32
N THR A 398 19.63 17.06 -18.38
CA THR A 398 20.25 18.40 -18.56
C THR A 398 21.49 18.36 -19.45
N GLY A 399 22.17 17.20 -19.49
CA GLY A 399 23.37 16.95 -20.29
C GLY A 399 23.78 15.47 -20.23
N PRO A 400 24.92 15.09 -20.81
CA PRO A 400 25.40 13.70 -20.78
C PRO A 400 25.85 13.26 -19.37
N SER A 401 26.19 14.22 -18.51
CA SER A 401 26.75 13.95 -17.18
C SER A 401 25.75 14.09 -16.04
N VAL A 402 24.61 14.79 -16.24
CA VAL A 402 23.64 15.08 -15.18
C VAL A 402 22.25 14.60 -15.57
N ASN A 403 21.67 13.81 -14.69
CA ASN A 403 20.29 13.34 -14.79
C ASN A 403 19.52 13.68 -13.52
N LEU A 404 18.34 14.25 -13.67
CA LEU A 404 17.37 14.46 -12.59
C LEU A 404 16.17 13.56 -12.87
N GLN A 405 15.72 12.85 -11.85
CA GLN A 405 14.54 12.01 -11.90
C GLN A 405 13.59 12.38 -10.76
N PHE A 406 12.32 12.54 -11.09
CA PHE A 406 11.26 12.71 -10.11
C PHE A 406 10.26 11.59 -10.28
N GLY A 407 9.76 11.07 -9.19
CA GLY A 407 8.75 10.03 -9.22
C GLY A 407 7.74 10.18 -8.11
N ALA A 408 6.53 9.71 -8.39
CA ALA A 408 5.43 9.64 -7.45
C ALA A 408 4.69 8.33 -7.63
N SER A 409 4.22 7.75 -6.54
CA SER A 409 3.29 6.60 -6.56
C SER A 409 2.22 6.79 -5.51
N MET A 410 1.02 6.27 -5.78
CA MET A 410 -0.07 6.24 -4.81
C MET A 410 -0.86 4.94 -4.92
N ASN A 411 -1.35 4.48 -3.78
CA ASN A 411 -2.32 3.39 -3.67
C ASN A 411 -3.44 3.85 -2.75
N TYR A 412 -4.66 3.61 -3.16
CA TYR A 412 -5.85 3.81 -2.36
C TYR A 412 -6.69 2.55 -2.40
N SER A 413 -7.01 1.98 -1.25
CA SER A 413 -7.91 0.85 -1.16
C SER A 413 -9.04 1.13 -0.20
N GLN A 414 -10.21 0.65 -0.55
CA GLN A 414 -11.41 0.76 0.29
C GLN A 414 -12.26 -0.50 0.18
N GLY A 415 -12.85 -0.90 1.29
CA GLY A 415 -13.70 -2.07 1.31
C GLY A 415 -14.30 -2.33 2.69
N SER A 416 -15.27 -3.22 2.74
CA SER A 416 -15.91 -3.62 3.99
C SER A 416 -15.07 -4.62 4.77
N SER A 417 -15.11 -4.52 6.09
CA SER A 417 -14.52 -5.49 7.03
C SER A 417 -15.45 -6.69 7.18
N TYR A 418 -15.51 -7.55 6.17
CA TYR A 418 -16.34 -8.75 6.23
C TYR A 418 -15.95 -9.65 7.42
N THR A 419 -16.96 -10.06 8.19
CA THR A 419 -16.82 -11.06 9.26
C THR A 419 -17.78 -12.21 9.06
N TYR A 420 -17.33 -13.45 9.32
CA TYR A 420 -18.17 -14.63 9.20
C TYR A 420 -19.37 -14.55 10.17
N GLY A 421 -19.15 -14.13 11.42
CA GLY A 421 -20.22 -14.00 12.42
C GLY A 421 -21.32 -13.01 12.05
N GLY A 422 -21.02 -11.99 11.25
CA GLY A 422 -22.02 -11.03 10.73
C GLY A 422 -22.71 -11.47 9.45
N SER A 423 -22.19 -12.46 8.74
CA SER A 423 -22.59 -12.76 7.37
C SER A 423 -24.03 -13.23 7.20
N LEU A 424 -24.61 -13.88 8.21
CA LEU A 424 -25.92 -14.52 8.13
C LEU A 424 -27.06 -13.53 8.39
N LEU A 425 -26.95 -12.72 9.43
CA LEU A 425 -28.01 -11.84 9.94
C LEU A 425 -27.67 -10.35 9.85
N ASN A 426 -26.41 -10.00 10.01
CA ASN A 426 -25.94 -8.62 10.23
C ASN A 426 -24.98 -8.10 9.14
N PHE A 427 -25.09 -8.61 7.92
CA PHE A 427 -24.19 -8.31 6.81
C PHE A 427 -24.22 -6.84 6.34
N SER A 428 -25.23 -6.07 6.69
CA SER A 428 -25.32 -4.64 6.38
C SER A 428 -24.56 -3.71 7.35
N ASN A 429 -24.06 -4.25 8.48
CA ASN A 429 -23.40 -3.48 9.52
C ASN A 429 -21.90 -3.83 9.68
N PHE A 430 -21.24 -4.17 8.59
CA PHE A 430 -19.78 -4.33 8.61
C PHE A 430 -19.08 -2.98 8.72
N GLY A 431 -17.94 -2.97 9.41
CA GLY A 431 -17.04 -1.85 9.37
C GLY A 431 -16.48 -1.58 7.97
N TYR A 432 -15.90 -0.43 7.78
CA TYR A 432 -15.31 0.00 6.53
C TYR A 432 -13.85 0.37 6.72
N ASN A 433 -13.00 -0.11 5.82
CA ASN A 433 -11.58 0.19 5.82
C ASN A 433 -11.23 1.09 4.66
N LYS A 434 -10.37 2.09 4.94
CA LYS A 434 -9.69 2.90 3.94
C LYS A 434 -8.19 2.84 4.21
N ASN A 435 -7.42 2.56 3.18
CA ASN A 435 -5.97 2.65 3.23
C ASN A 435 -5.49 3.56 2.10
N TYR A 436 -4.53 4.39 2.41
CA TYR A 436 -3.98 5.36 1.49
C TYR A 436 -2.46 5.44 1.68
N ASP A 437 -1.73 5.10 0.64
CA ASP A 437 -0.27 5.16 0.61
C ASP A 437 0.16 6.06 -0.53
N TYR A 438 1.04 7.02 -0.26
CA TYR A 438 1.69 7.76 -1.33
C TYR A 438 3.17 7.94 -1.05
N ARG A 439 3.92 8.10 -2.12
CA ARG A 439 5.36 8.33 -2.09
C ARG A 439 5.73 9.30 -3.18
N VAL A 440 6.68 10.17 -2.87
CA VAL A 440 7.33 11.05 -3.83
C VAL A 440 8.83 11.00 -3.63
N PHE A 441 9.59 11.08 -4.71
CA PHE A 441 11.05 11.15 -4.64
C PHE A 441 11.64 12.04 -5.71
N GLY A 442 12.82 12.58 -5.40
CA GLY A 442 13.70 13.25 -6.35
C GLY A 442 15.10 12.64 -6.27
N ARG A 443 15.70 12.35 -7.42
CA ARG A 443 17.06 11.82 -7.54
C ARG A 443 17.87 12.68 -8.48
N LEU A 444 19.04 13.11 -8.02
CA LEU A 444 20.11 13.73 -8.82
C LEU A 444 21.20 12.71 -9.02
N THR A 445 21.61 12.46 -10.25
CA THR A 445 22.79 11.65 -10.58
C THR A 445 23.74 12.47 -11.42
N GLN A 446 25.00 12.55 -11.00
CA GLN A 446 26.06 13.20 -11.77
C GLN A 446 27.22 12.24 -12.01
N ARG A 447 27.71 12.20 -13.25
CA ARG A 447 28.80 11.35 -13.71
C ARG A 447 29.96 12.20 -14.21
N PHE A 448 31.17 11.71 -13.96
CA PHE A 448 32.42 12.27 -14.43
C PHE A 448 33.17 11.14 -15.14
N ASN A 449 33.23 11.20 -16.45
CA ASN A 449 34.05 10.26 -17.25
C ASN A 449 35.29 10.98 -17.75
N ASN A 450 36.43 10.35 -17.60
CA ASN A 450 37.71 10.87 -18.11
C ASN A 450 38.09 10.13 -19.41
N ASP A 451 37.30 10.39 -20.47
CA ASP A 451 37.49 9.78 -21.79
C ASP A 451 38.53 10.52 -22.65
N ARG A 452 39.37 11.37 -22.07
CA ARG A 452 40.41 12.10 -22.82
C ARG A 452 41.58 11.19 -23.10
N GLU A 453 41.84 10.93 -24.38
CA GLU A 453 43.08 10.28 -24.83
C GLU A 453 44.29 11.04 -24.29
N GLY A 454 45.24 10.32 -23.66
CA GLY A 454 46.45 10.91 -23.06
C GLY A 454 46.28 11.47 -21.65
N SER A 455 45.15 11.25 -20.96
CA SER A 455 45.00 11.67 -19.57
C SER A 455 45.90 10.86 -18.65
N SER A 456 46.77 11.53 -17.88
CA SER A 456 47.62 10.94 -16.83
C SER A 456 46.83 10.61 -15.55
N SER A 457 45.54 10.91 -15.49
CA SER A 457 44.70 10.67 -14.32
C SER A 457 44.42 9.17 -14.13
N LYS A 458 44.70 8.66 -12.94
CA LYS A 458 44.35 7.30 -12.53
C LYS A 458 42.84 7.10 -12.32
N ILE A 459 42.06 8.19 -12.21
CA ILE A 459 40.60 8.14 -12.07
C ILE A 459 39.98 7.96 -13.46
N LYS A 460 39.41 6.79 -13.72
CA LYS A 460 38.76 6.44 -14.99
C LYS A 460 37.33 7.00 -15.03
N SER A 461 36.57 6.84 -13.96
CA SER A 461 35.23 7.41 -13.82
C SER A 461 34.90 7.69 -12.36
N ALA A 462 34.01 8.65 -12.14
CA ALA A 462 33.41 8.91 -10.85
C ALA A 462 31.93 9.23 -11.00
N LEU A 463 31.13 8.89 -9.99
CA LEU A 463 29.72 9.12 -9.98
C LEU A 463 29.28 9.47 -8.57
N TYR A 464 28.34 10.39 -8.42
CA TYR A 464 27.53 10.49 -7.22
C TYR A 464 26.05 10.57 -7.54
N SER A 465 25.24 10.07 -6.61
CA SER A 465 23.78 10.16 -6.61
C SER A 465 23.30 10.67 -5.26
N LEU A 466 22.37 11.61 -5.29
CA LEU A 466 21.66 12.08 -4.12
C LEU A 466 20.17 11.86 -4.36
N MET A 467 19.50 11.21 -3.42
CA MET A 467 18.08 10.96 -3.47
C MET A 467 17.42 11.44 -2.19
N VAL A 468 16.27 12.06 -2.34
CA VAL A 468 15.37 12.47 -1.25
C VAL A 468 14.02 11.86 -1.54
N ASP A 469 13.46 11.17 -0.56
CA ASP A 469 12.12 10.61 -0.66
C ASP A 469 11.27 10.88 0.59
N TYR A 470 9.98 10.98 0.36
CA TYR A 470 8.97 11.08 1.39
C TYR A 470 7.83 10.11 1.08
N SER A 471 7.40 9.36 2.08
CA SER A 471 6.24 8.48 1.99
C SER A 471 5.32 8.66 3.18
N LYS A 472 4.03 8.50 2.92
CA LYS A 472 3.00 8.48 3.96
C LYS A 472 2.04 7.34 3.71
N SER A 473 1.77 6.58 4.77
CA SER A 473 0.71 5.57 4.83
C SER A 473 -0.35 6.02 5.84
N PHE A 474 -1.60 5.85 5.47
CA PHE A 474 -2.74 6.15 6.30
C PHE A 474 -3.74 5.00 6.22
N SER A 475 -4.20 4.52 7.36
CA SER A 475 -5.21 3.47 7.47
C SER A 475 -6.29 3.90 8.45
N GLU A 476 -7.54 3.73 8.07
CA GLU A 476 -8.70 4.05 8.90
C GLU A 476 -9.72 2.92 8.82
N SER A 477 -10.22 2.50 10.00
CA SER A 477 -11.33 1.54 10.16
C SER A 477 -12.43 2.19 10.95
N TYR A 478 -13.67 2.16 10.48
CA TYR A 478 -14.77 2.85 11.11
C TYR A 478 -16.14 2.27 10.70
N ASP A 479 -17.19 2.62 11.44
CA ASP A 479 -18.57 2.41 11.03
C ASP A 479 -18.97 3.48 10.00
N PRO A 480 -19.48 3.12 8.79
CA PRO A 480 -19.84 4.09 7.76
C PRO A 480 -20.89 5.12 8.18
N LYS A 481 -21.79 4.77 9.12
CA LYS A 481 -22.87 5.64 9.59
C LYS A 481 -22.39 6.65 10.63
N HIS A 482 -21.52 6.19 11.55
CA HIS A 482 -21.15 6.98 12.74
C HIS A 482 -19.76 7.58 12.67
N GLN A 483 -18.84 7.00 11.89
CA GLN A 483 -17.46 7.47 11.74
C GLN A 483 -16.79 7.75 13.09
N PHE A 484 -16.37 8.98 13.35
CA PHE A 484 -15.73 9.37 14.61
C PHE A 484 -16.71 9.90 15.67
N ASN A 485 -18.03 9.84 15.44
CA ASN A 485 -19.03 10.28 16.42
C ASN A 485 -19.22 9.22 17.50
N LEU A 486 -18.36 9.21 18.50
CA LEU A 486 -18.23 8.15 19.52
C LEU A 486 -19.54 7.87 20.27
N PHE A 487 -20.30 8.91 20.61
CA PHE A 487 -21.55 8.78 21.37
C PHE A 487 -22.70 8.19 20.54
N ASN A 488 -22.62 8.22 19.20
CA ASN A 488 -23.64 7.62 18.35
C ASN A 488 -23.61 6.09 18.37
N TYR A 489 -22.44 5.50 18.68
CA TYR A 489 -22.27 4.06 18.67
C TYR A 489 -23.05 3.39 19.80
N GLY A 490 -24.11 2.66 19.43
CA GLY A 490 -24.98 1.98 20.36
C GLY A 490 -25.95 2.91 21.12
N TYR A 491 -26.10 4.17 20.70
CA TYR A 491 -27.12 5.04 21.27
C TYR A 491 -28.50 4.59 20.80
N VAL A 492 -29.37 4.20 21.73
CA VAL A 492 -30.73 3.69 21.41
C VAL A 492 -31.83 4.72 21.69
N GLY A 493 -31.61 5.66 22.60
CA GLY A 493 -32.58 6.69 22.92
C GLY A 493 -32.36 7.34 24.28
N LYS A 494 -33.32 8.15 24.65
CA LYS A 494 -33.34 8.91 25.91
C LYS A 494 -33.99 8.09 27.02
N PHE A 495 -33.29 7.91 28.12
CA PHE A 495 -33.80 7.33 29.35
C PHE A 495 -33.97 8.42 30.42
N VAL A 496 -35.14 8.49 31.07
CA VAL A 496 -35.39 9.41 32.15
C VAL A 496 -35.81 8.60 33.38
N THR A 497 -34.99 8.62 34.43
CA THR A 497 -35.22 7.88 35.67
C THR A 497 -35.86 8.81 36.73
N THR A 498 -37.02 8.47 37.22
CA THR A 498 -37.67 9.09 38.37
C THR A 498 -37.17 8.41 39.63
N ARG A 499 -36.75 9.18 40.65
CA ARG A 499 -36.18 8.66 41.90
C ARG A 499 -36.90 9.23 43.10
N ARG A 500 -36.91 8.42 44.19
CA ARG A 500 -37.30 8.87 45.51
C ARG A 500 -36.20 8.65 46.55
N PRO A 501 -36.10 9.45 47.64
CA PRO A 501 -35.22 9.19 48.72
C PRO A 501 -35.50 7.82 49.36
N SER A 502 -34.45 7.11 49.75
CA SER A 502 -34.47 5.84 50.45
C SER A 502 -33.98 6.04 51.87
N TYR A 503 -34.59 5.30 52.81
CA TYR A 503 -34.24 5.38 54.22
C TYR A 503 -34.18 3.96 54.77
N THR A 504 -33.09 3.67 55.52
CA THR A 504 -32.91 2.43 56.27
C THR A 504 -33.01 2.73 57.75
N PHE A 505 -33.74 1.88 58.50
CA PHE A 505 -33.85 2.00 59.94
C PHE A 505 -32.52 1.58 60.59
N ASN A 506 -31.93 2.45 61.41
CA ASN A 506 -30.71 2.19 62.14
C ASN A 506 -31.07 1.80 63.60
N ASP A 507 -30.89 0.53 63.92
CA ASP A 507 -31.20 -0.01 65.24
C ASP A 507 -30.44 0.65 66.38
N ALA A 508 -29.22 1.10 66.13
CA ALA A 508 -28.37 1.73 67.16
C ALA A 508 -28.83 3.14 67.55
N THR A 509 -29.42 3.87 66.58
CA THR A 509 -29.94 5.23 66.79
C THR A 509 -31.43 5.28 66.92
N GLN A 510 -32.16 4.16 66.68
CA GLN A 510 -33.61 4.04 66.63
C GLN A 510 -34.26 5.07 65.68
N MET A 511 -33.60 5.41 64.58
CA MET A 511 -34.04 6.40 63.60
C MET A 511 -33.90 5.87 62.18
N TYR A 512 -34.73 6.38 61.28
CA TYR A 512 -34.52 6.20 59.85
C TYR A 512 -33.40 7.12 59.37
N VAL A 513 -32.38 6.55 58.73
CA VAL A 513 -31.27 7.28 58.14
C VAL A 513 -31.40 7.23 56.64
N HIS A 514 -31.25 8.38 56.00
CA HIS A 514 -31.24 8.46 54.54
C HIS A 514 -30.05 7.69 53.99
N ASP A 515 -30.25 6.67 53.17
CA ASP A 515 -29.25 5.74 52.65
C ASP A 515 -29.10 5.83 51.12
N GLY A 516 -29.71 6.84 50.48
CA GLY A 516 -29.57 7.09 49.04
C GLY A 516 -30.90 7.33 48.36
N PHE A 517 -30.95 6.95 47.09
CA PHE A 517 -32.15 7.07 46.26
C PHE A 517 -32.52 5.73 45.64
N LYS A 518 -33.82 5.45 45.57
CA LYS A 518 -34.39 4.28 44.89
C LYS A 518 -35.05 4.73 43.58
N ASP A 519 -34.71 4.06 42.46
CA ASP A 519 -35.40 4.30 41.18
C ASP A 519 -36.87 3.84 41.29
N LEU A 520 -37.77 4.63 40.78
CA LEU A 520 -39.23 4.33 40.73
C LEU A 520 -39.68 3.92 39.36
N GLU A 521 -39.16 4.61 38.34
CA GLU A 521 -39.59 4.46 36.97
C GLU A 521 -38.46 4.87 36.04
N VAL A 522 -38.34 4.21 34.90
CA VAL A 522 -37.42 4.57 33.81
C VAL A 522 -38.24 4.74 32.53
N ALA A 523 -38.50 5.97 32.13
CA ALA A 523 -39.16 6.27 30.87
C ALA A 523 -38.16 6.22 29.71
N PHE A 524 -38.60 5.70 28.57
CA PHE A 524 -37.77 5.56 27.36
C PHE A 524 -38.39 6.29 26.17
N THR A 525 -37.56 7.03 25.42
CA THR A 525 -37.91 7.63 24.13
C THR A 525 -36.92 7.15 23.09
N PRO A 526 -37.35 6.39 22.06
CA PRO A 526 -36.45 5.84 21.05
C PRO A 526 -35.76 6.92 20.19
N SER A 527 -34.57 6.64 19.70
CA SER A 527 -33.83 7.51 18.78
C SER A 527 -33.71 6.88 17.39
N GLU A 528 -33.74 7.73 16.34
CA GLU A 528 -33.53 7.35 14.96
C GLU A 528 -32.05 7.02 14.67
N THR A 529 -31.11 7.40 15.55
CA THR A 529 -29.65 7.22 15.36
C THR A 529 -29.26 5.75 15.09
N ASN A 530 -29.87 4.82 15.85
CA ASN A 530 -29.75 3.37 15.66
C ASN A 530 -31.13 2.72 15.77
N SER A 531 -32.00 2.96 14.81
CA SER A 531 -33.39 2.55 14.82
C SER A 531 -33.60 1.04 15.08
N ALA A 532 -32.72 0.18 14.50
CA ALA A 532 -32.77 -1.27 14.72
C ALA A 532 -32.47 -1.66 16.18
N LEU A 533 -31.58 -0.94 16.87
CA LEU A 533 -31.31 -1.15 18.30
C LEU A 533 -32.38 -0.57 19.16
N ALA A 534 -32.89 0.62 18.83
CA ALA A 534 -33.99 1.27 19.52
C ALA A 534 -35.28 0.43 19.50
N ALA A 535 -35.53 -0.28 18.39
CA ALA A 535 -36.69 -1.17 18.26
C ALA A 535 -36.68 -2.31 19.30
N ILE A 536 -35.51 -2.82 19.69
CA ILE A 536 -35.39 -3.86 20.73
C ILE A 536 -35.92 -3.35 22.07
N THR A 537 -35.49 -2.17 22.49
CA THR A 537 -35.94 -1.57 23.76
C THR A 537 -37.41 -1.11 23.67
N THR A 538 -37.81 -0.56 22.52
CA THR A 538 -39.23 -0.21 22.29
C THR A 538 -40.12 -1.44 22.43
N GLN A 539 -39.72 -2.57 21.82
CA GLN A 539 -40.49 -3.82 21.92
C GLN A 539 -40.56 -4.34 23.35
N TYR A 540 -39.50 -4.22 24.12
CA TYR A 540 -39.48 -4.58 25.54
C TYR A 540 -40.51 -3.77 26.33
N TYR A 541 -40.58 -2.45 26.15
CA TYR A 541 -41.57 -1.59 26.77
C TYR A 541 -42.98 -1.94 26.32
N ASN A 542 -43.24 -2.22 25.04
CA ASN A 542 -44.54 -2.61 24.53
C ASN A 542 -45.01 -3.94 25.13
N ILE A 543 -44.11 -4.90 25.36
CA ILE A 543 -44.46 -6.20 25.96
C ILE A 543 -44.92 -6.04 27.41
N TYR A 544 -44.28 -5.11 28.13
CA TYR A 544 -44.51 -4.90 29.57
C TYR A 544 -45.33 -3.63 29.87
N GLU A 545 -45.99 -3.03 28.86
CA GLU A 545 -46.82 -1.86 29.07
C GLU A 545 -47.93 -2.18 30.07
N GLY A 546 -48.03 -1.36 31.14
CA GLY A 546 -49.02 -1.54 32.21
C GLY A 546 -48.74 -2.70 33.15
N ASP A 547 -47.53 -3.29 33.17
CA ASP A 547 -47.18 -4.35 34.08
C ASP A 547 -47.12 -3.85 35.54
N PRO A 548 -47.97 -4.38 36.44
CA PRO A 548 -48.02 -3.95 37.83
C PRO A 548 -46.76 -4.36 38.63
N LEU A 549 -45.89 -5.22 38.10
CA LEU A 549 -44.68 -5.70 38.76
C LEU A 549 -43.51 -4.71 38.64
N GLY A 550 -43.65 -3.58 37.94
CA GLY A 550 -42.66 -2.52 37.88
C GLY A 550 -41.37 -2.90 37.15
N HIS A 551 -41.48 -3.49 35.94
CA HIS A 551 -40.36 -3.93 35.14
C HIS A 551 -39.39 -2.81 34.71
N TYR A 552 -39.71 -1.54 34.92
CA TYR A 552 -38.92 -0.37 34.54
C TYR A 552 -38.31 0.37 35.73
N GLU A 553 -38.14 -0.28 36.88
CA GLU A 553 -37.63 0.38 38.08
C GLU A 553 -36.17 0.88 37.91
N ASN A 554 -35.36 0.23 37.09
CA ASN A 554 -33.99 0.67 36.80
C ASN A 554 -33.45 0.13 35.50
N LEU A 555 -32.39 0.77 35.02
CA LEU A 555 -31.69 0.39 33.75
C LEU A 555 -31.11 -1.04 33.77
N THR A 556 -30.80 -1.58 34.95
CA THR A 556 -30.27 -2.95 35.07
C THR A 556 -31.37 -3.98 34.81
N GLN A 557 -32.60 -3.75 35.30
CA GLN A 557 -33.77 -4.63 35.03
C GLN A 557 -34.08 -4.64 33.53
N ILE A 558 -34.07 -3.47 32.86
CA ILE A 558 -34.28 -3.37 31.41
C ILE A 558 -33.27 -4.24 30.67
N ASN A 559 -32.00 -4.14 30.99
CA ASN A 559 -30.94 -4.94 30.37
C ASN A 559 -31.05 -6.44 30.68
N GLN A 560 -31.37 -6.82 31.94
CA GLN A 560 -31.58 -8.21 32.32
C GLN A 560 -32.82 -8.82 31.60
N GLY A 561 -33.77 -8.00 31.20
CA GLY A 561 -34.95 -8.38 30.40
C GLY A 561 -34.64 -8.51 28.90
N ASN A 562 -33.41 -8.40 28.46
CA ASN A 562 -32.91 -8.41 27.07
C ASN A 562 -33.20 -7.14 26.25
N ALA A 563 -33.63 -6.04 26.88
CA ALA A 563 -33.59 -4.73 26.26
C ALA A 563 -32.21 -4.14 26.28
N LEU A 564 -31.98 -3.11 25.47
CA LEU A 564 -30.68 -2.45 25.33
C LEU A 564 -30.69 -1.10 26.02
N ARG A 565 -29.66 -0.83 26.80
CA ARG A 565 -29.30 0.52 27.23
C ARG A 565 -28.37 1.16 26.18
N ASN A 566 -28.19 2.46 26.26
CA ASN A 566 -27.22 3.13 25.41
C ASN A 566 -25.84 2.48 25.52
N GLY A 567 -25.26 2.12 24.38
CA GLY A 567 -23.98 1.46 24.29
C GLY A 567 -24.00 -0.07 24.41
N ASP A 568 -25.14 -0.69 24.71
CA ASP A 568 -25.27 -2.15 24.69
C ASP A 568 -25.37 -2.68 23.25
N SER A 569 -24.99 -3.94 23.07
CA SER A 569 -25.15 -4.67 21.80
C SER A 569 -26.16 -5.79 21.95
N PRO A 570 -26.95 -6.12 20.91
CA PRO A 570 -27.86 -7.26 20.95
C PRO A 570 -27.11 -8.55 21.25
N GLN A 571 -27.79 -9.46 21.95
CA GLN A 571 -27.28 -10.79 22.24
C GLN A 571 -26.99 -11.55 20.95
N SER A 572 -25.82 -12.18 20.86
CA SER A 572 -25.44 -13.05 19.74
C SER A 572 -26.40 -14.24 19.62
N VAL A 573 -26.76 -14.60 18.40
CA VAL A 573 -27.59 -15.76 18.12
C VAL A 573 -26.73 -17.01 18.22
N TYR A 574 -27.09 -17.91 19.13
CA TYR A 574 -26.34 -19.14 19.45
C TYR A 574 -24.86 -18.93 19.83
N GLY A 575 -24.51 -17.74 20.29
CA GLY A 575 -23.12 -17.40 20.63
C GLY A 575 -22.15 -17.28 19.44
N ILE A 576 -22.65 -17.42 18.22
CA ILE A 576 -21.85 -17.45 16.98
C ILE A 576 -22.17 -16.25 16.09
N TRP A 577 -23.48 -16.00 15.87
CA TRP A 577 -23.92 -15.04 14.87
C TRP A 577 -24.24 -13.67 15.49
N SER A 578 -23.68 -12.62 14.93
CA SER A 578 -24.10 -11.25 15.29
C SER A 578 -25.54 -11.04 14.91
N ASN A 579 -26.34 -10.60 15.87
CA ASN A 579 -27.74 -10.33 15.65
C ASN A 579 -27.97 -9.09 14.78
N ILE A 580 -29.14 -8.98 14.18
CA ILE A 580 -29.55 -7.83 13.35
C ILE A 580 -29.38 -6.54 14.16
N GLY A 581 -28.80 -5.51 13.53
CA GLY A 581 -28.56 -4.22 14.16
C GLY A 581 -27.34 -4.17 15.07
N SER A 582 -26.59 -5.27 15.26
CA SER A 582 -25.33 -5.23 16.01
C SER A 582 -24.35 -4.25 15.36
N PRO A 583 -23.97 -3.16 16.06
CA PRO A 583 -23.11 -2.14 15.45
C PRO A 583 -21.68 -2.65 15.26
N TYR A 584 -20.99 -2.14 14.24
CA TYR A 584 -19.55 -2.24 14.20
C TYR A 584 -18.98 -1.24 15.20
N ASN A 585 -18.46 -1.73 16.31
CA ASN A 585 -18.01 -0.90 17.44
C ASN A 585 -16.50 -0.57 17.39
N GLY A 586 -15.85 -0.77 16.28
CA GLY A 586 -14.44 -0.48 16.12
C GLY A 586 -14.20 0.88 15.46
N PHE A 587 -13.22 1.62 15.95
CA PHE A 587 -12.61 2.74 15.26
C PHE A 587 -11.09 2.64 15.38
N GLY A 588 -10.38 2.82 14.28
CA GLY A 588 -8.93 2.85 14.28
C GLY A 588 -8.42 3.81 13.24
N LYS A 589 -7.33 4.50 13.56
CA LYS A 589 -6.64 5.42 12.68
C LYS A 589 -5.14 5.28 12.88
N PHE A 590 -4.42 5.00 11.81
CA PHE A 590 -2.98 4.79 11.82
C PHE A 590 -2.34 5.62 10.74
N GLU A 591 -1.27 6.31 11.08
CA GLU A 591 -0.47 7.13 10.18
C GLU A 591 1.00 6.75 10.34
N ASN A 592 1.69 6.61 9.23
CA ASN A 592 3.13 6.43 9.15
C ASN A 592 3.70 7.46 8.19
N ASP A 593 4.58 8.30 8.68
CA ASP A 593 5.32 9.29 7.90
C ASP A 593 6.80 8.88 7.85
N GLN A 594 7.40 8.86 6.67
CA GLN A 594 8.81 8.54 6.50
C GLN A 594 9.47 9.56 5.58
N PHE A 595 10.54 10.16 6.04
CA PHE A 595 11.43 11.03 5.27
C PHE A 595 12.80 10.38 5.21
N ARG A 596 13.41 10.35 4.01
CA ARG A 596 14.73 9.76 3.83
C ARG A 596 15.59 10.57 2.87
N VAL A 597 16.89 10.60 3.17
CA VAL A 597 17.94 11.13 2.31
C VAL A 597 18.98 10.04 2.11
N THR A 598 19.28 9.73 0.87
CA THR A 598 20.25 8.72 0.48
C THR A 598 21.30 9.35 -0.42
N GLY A 599 22.57 9.23 -0.06
CA GLY A 599 23.69 9.66 -0.88
C GLY A 599 24.61 8.50 -1.19
N ALA A 600 25.01 8.32 -2.45
CA ALA A 600 25.91 7.28 -2.87
C ALA A 600 26.94 7.83 -3.87
N GLY A 601 28.16 7.33 -3.81
CA GLY A 601 29.23 7.66 -4.74
C GLY A 601 30.05 6.44 -5.10
N SER A 602 30.50 6.38 -6.33
CA SER A 602 31.47 5.38 -6.78
C SER A 602 32.57 6.03 -7.59
N VAL A 603 33.76 5.46 -7.49
CA VAL A 603 34.94 5.90 -8.24
C VAL A 603 35.74 4.70 -8.70
N ILE A 604 36.22 4.75 -9.95
CA ILE A 604 37.12 3.76 -10.51
C ILE A 604 38.50 4.38 -10.59
N ILE A 605 39.47 3.82 -9.84
CA ILE A 605 40.86 4.28 -9.78
C ILE A 605 41.78 3.12 -10.20
N GLY A 606 42.37 3.20 -11.39
CA GLY A 606 43.15 2.08 -11.94
C GLY A 606 42.28 0.82 -12.06
N ASP A 607 42.59 -0.24 -11.31
CA ASP A 607 41.88 -1.51 -11.30
C ASP A 607 40.92 -1.67 -10.09
N HIS A 608 40.81 -0.62 -9.26
CA HIS A 608 39.98 -0.62 -8.08
C HIS A 608 38.67 0.12 -8.33
N SER A 609 37.53 -0.49 -7.93
CA SER A 609 36.24 0.12 -7.90
C SER A 609 35.78 0.29 -6.44
N ILE A 610 35.62 1.53 -6.01
CA ILE A 610 35.28 1.89 -4.64
C ILE A 610 33.91 2.53 -4.65
N SER A 611 33.03 2.02 -3.83
CA SER A 611 31.65 2.58 -3.66
C SER A 611 31.43 2.89 -2.19
N LEU A 612 30.89 4.08 -1.92
CA LEU A 612 30.54 4.58 -0.59
C LEU A 612 29.16 5.20 -0.63
N GLY A 613 28.46 5.17 0.49
CA GLY A 613 27.18 5.86 0.57
C GLY A 613 26.69 6.01 2.00
N PHE A 614 25.62 6.79 2.17
CA PHE A 614 24.94 6.99 3.44
C PHE A 614 23.43 7.04 3.24
N GLU A 615 22.70 6.66 4.28
CA GLU A 615 21.25 6.81 4.36
C GLU A 615 20.90 7.44 5.71
N TYR A 616 20.03 8.44 5.67
CA TYR A 616 19.35 9.00 6.83
C TYR A 616 17.86 8.77 6.67
N GLU A 617 17.24 8.13 7.63
CA GLU A 617 15.80 7.89 7.69
C GLU A 617 15.22 8.48 8.97
N GLN A 618 14.16 9.25 8.84
CA GLN A 618 13.32 9.67 9.95
C GLN A 618 11.91 9.12 9.72
N ARG A 619 11.40 8.42 10.71
CA ARG A 619 10.09 7.81 10.67
C ARG A 619 9.27 8.22 11.88
N VAL A 620 7.99 8.47 11.67
CA VAL A 620 7.02 8.76 12.72
C VAL A 620 5.81 7.86 12.49
N ASP A 621 5.57 6.95 13.43
CA ASP A 621 4.37 6.11 13.47
C ASP A 621 3.42 6.67 14.53
N ARG A 622 2.16 6.88 14.14
CA ARG A 622 1.09 7.29 15.02
C ARG A 622 -0.07 6.33 14.84
N GLY A 623 -0.64 5.89 15.92
CA GLY A 623 -1.79 5.01 15.88
C GLY A 623 -2.73 5.30 17.04
N TRP A 624 -4.00 5.13 16.76
CA TRP A 624 -5.06 5.16 17.76
C TRP A 624 -6.16 4.19 17.33
N SER A 625 -6.63 3.38 18.27
CA SER A 625 -7.80 2.54 18.05
C SER A 625 -8.69 2.51 19.28
N SER A 626 -9.95 2.19 19.07
CA SER A 626 -10.92 2.07 20.18
C SER A 626 -10.56 0.97 21.19
N GLY A 627 -9.73 0.01 20.78
CA GLY A 627 -9.27 -1.11 21.63
C GLY A 627 -7.96 -0.89 22.36
N ASP A 628 -7.17 0.14 22.00
CA ASP A 628 -5.78 0.29 22.47
C ASP A 628 -5.66 0.64 23.96
N PHE A 629 -6.73 1.15 24.58
CA PHE A 629 -6.69 1.65 25.96
C PHE A 629 -7.43 0.75 26.94
N GLY A 630 -7.86 -0.44 26.54
CA GLY A 630 -8.56 -1.39 27.38
C GLY A 630 -9.86 -0.84 28.00
N PRO A 631 -10.26 -1.32 29.19
CA PRO A 631 -11.52 -0.93 29.83
C PRO A 631 -11.62 0.56 30.18
N THR A 632 -10.50 1.25 30.35
CA THR A 632 -10.42 2.66 30.71
C THR A 632 -10.19 3.59 29.52
N GLY A 633 -10.17 3.05 28.30
CA GLY A 633 -9.98 3.84 27.07
C GLY A 633 -11.13 4.78 26.78
N ILE A 634 -10.85 5.84 26.05
CA ILE A 634 -11.81 6.90 25.71
C ILE A 634 -13.10 6.34 25.07
N TRP A 635 -12.98 5.28 24.27
CA TRP A 635 -14.13 4.59 23.68
C TRP A 635 -15.07 4.02 24.73
N ASN A 636 -14.55 3.27 25.69
CA ASN A 636 -15.35 2.69 26.77
C ASN A 636 -15.90 3.76 27.72
N ILE A 637 -15.11 4.82 27.98
CA ILE A 637 -15.58 5.97 28.76
C ILE A 637 -16.74 6.66 28.05
N ALA A 638 -16.64 6.90 26.75
CA ALA A 638 -17.74 7.49 25.97
C ALA A 638 -19.02 6.66 26.05
N ARG A 639 -18.91 5.33 25.95
CA ARG A 639 -20.07 4.41 26.09
C ARG A 639 -20.65 4.41 27.50
N GLN A 640 -19.82 4.45 28.53
CA GLN A 640 -20.27 4.56 29.91
C GLN A 640 -20.99 5.89 30.17
N LEU A 641 -20.43 6.99 29.67
CA LEU A 641 -21.08 8.31 29.75
C LEU A 641 -22.44 8.30 29.07
N THR A 642 -22.52 7.72 27.86
CA THR A 642 -23.80 7.58 27.12
C THR A 642 -24.81 6.76 27.91
N ASN A 643 -24.39 5.69 28.58
CA ASN A 643 -25.28 4.87 29.41
C ASN A 643 -25.81 5.60 30.64
N PHE A 644 -24.95 6.36 31.33
CA PHE A 644 -25.26 6.88 32.67
C PHE A 644 -25.55 8.38 32.71
N HIS A 645 -25.04 9.16 31.78
CA HIS A 645 -25.08 10.61 31.87
C HIS A 645 -25.70 11.31 30.68
N ILE A 646 -25.49 10.82 29.45
CA ILE A 646 -26.01 11.46 28.23
C ILE A 646 -27.45 10.96 28.03
N LYS A 647 -28.38 11.87 28.12
CA LYS A 647 -29.84 11.58 27.93
C LYS A 647 -30.24 11.79 26.48
N GLU A 648 -29.68 12.78 25.80
CA GLU A 648 -29.94 13.14 24.41
C GLU A 648 -28.64 13.38 23.68
N LEU A 649 -28.61 13.06 22.39
CA LEU A 649 -27.57 13.49 21.47
C LEU A 649 -28.05 14.72 20.71
N ASP A 650 -27.18 15.73 20.58
CA ASP A 650 -27.44 16.96 19.82
C ASP A 650 -27.43 16.69 18.31
#